data_85e847131d1bb20c4809801804170c27
#
_entry.id   85e847131d1bb20c4809801804170c27
#
_cell.length_a   1.000
_cell.length_b   1.000
_cell.length_c   1.000
_cell.angle_alpha   90.00
_cell.angle_beta   90.00
_cell.angle_gamma   90.00
#
_symmetry.space_group_name_H-M   'P 1'
#
loop_
_entity.id
_entity.type
_entity.pdbx_description
1 polymer ?
#
loop_
_entity_poly.entity_id
_entity_poly.type
_entity_poly.pdbx_seq_one_letter_code
_entity_poly.pdbx_strand_id
1 'polypeptide(L)'
;MTAAGPFETGDDMDSKRPPPLSEGSRFYQRLQRRYADVFANLPSAVPQRESLTQAYTQLRTQGLEVGAALRVLRQWTMARLLTLDCEHQASLETVTLGVTHLAEVALDAACQQAFKDLDARHGVPLTSAGKRAEFWVIGMGKLGARELNVSSDIDLIYVYDEDGETTGNEQGLGKISVQEYFARAVKAIYTLIGDTTEHGFVFRVDLALRPNGNSGPSVVSLGALEEYLLVQGREWERFAWMKSRVIAPRSSIQNGSAANLRLVVLPFVFRRYLDYNVFESLRTLHQQIRDHAAKRSAGHPERANDVKLSRGGIREIEFTVQLLQVVRGGQFPELRTRPTLDALQRVAKAGLMPVDTAKALAEAYVFLRRVEHRIQYLDDQQTHVLPTQDHDLTWIANTMGYADSCDFLSDLDAHREIVAHEFDILLGGDRECKGCQSQGTRERPELEKILDLFTGEARQRLAHWQDSPKVQSLRDDARGRLMRLLQRTAQWLKEGRVEEVAVVRMADWMEPLMRRESYLAMMLERPAVHERLLRLLGAAKWPARYLVQHPGVIDELAGGDVLKQRFVAADFEAELQARRAALQRTGEDDEENILNLLRRAHHAEVFRTLARDVEGNLTVEQVADDLSAMADAVLRVTAAWCWSYLKNRHREVPQFAIISYGKLGGKELGYGSDLDIVFVFEDADERAQEVYAAFVRKLINWFTVKTAEGDLFEIDTALRPNGSSGLLVTTFDAYADYQQQRGSNTAWTWEHQAMTRARFVMGDAHMRQRFDQVRLAVISAQRDPHALAQEIVNMRNRVRGAHPIKPGFFDVKHSPGAMVDAEFAVQYLVLMHTTAHPELADNVGNIALLQRAEAAGLLPPGVGMAASAAYRELRRVQHKARLNEEPTQVEGSFLKTEQEAVLALWQAVFPFDNKSHKGA
;
A
#
# COMPACT_ATOMS: atom_id res chain seq x y z
N MET A 1 -89.51 36.38 29.21
CA MET A 1 -89.04 37.69 28.94
C MET A 1 -87.55 37.63 29.28
N THR A 2 -86.67 37.67 28.44
CA THR A 2 -86.34 38.31 27.22
C THR A 2 -85.26 37.45 26.41
N ALA A 3 -85.25 37.59 25.10
CA ALA A 3 -84.48 36.85 24.15
C ALA A 3 -82.96 37.02 24.28
N ALA A 4 -82.16 35.95 24.12
CA ALA A 4 -80.76 35.99 23.83
C ALA A 4 -80.54 35.58 22.34
N GLY A 5 -79.91 36.40 21.55
CA GLY A 5 -79.54 36.15 20.14
C GLY A 5 -78.40 35.20 19.98
N PRO A 6 -78.17 34.67 18.76
CA PRO A 6 -77.20 33.61 18.49
C PRO A 6 -75.79 34.15 18.47
N PHE A 7 -74.90 33.43 19.12
CA PHE A 7 -73.43 33.54 18.98
C PHE A 7 -72.98 33.04 17.61
N GLU A 8 -72.39 33.91 16.80
CA GLU A 8 -71.58 33.54 15.64
C GLU A 8 -70.34 32.79 16.10
N THR A 9 -70.23 31.54 15.72
CA THR A 9 -69.00 30.78 15.79
C THR A 9 -68.13 31.19 14.60
N GLY A 10 -67.17 32.05 14.85
CA GLY A 10 -66.14 32.37 13.87
C GLY A 10 -65.18 31.21 13.74
N ASP A 11 -65.22 30.54 12.60
CA ASP A 11 -64.17 29.71 12.06
C ASP A 11 -62.98 30.61 11.71
N ASP A 12 -61.97 30.66 12.57
CA ASP A 12 -60.68 31.31 12.23
C ASP A 12 -59.52 30.70 13.07
N MET A 13 -59.37 29.40 12.99
CA MET A 13 -58.25 28.66 13.60
C MET A 13 -57.44 27.84 12.62
N ASP A 14 -57.38 28.23 11.33
CA ASP A 14 -56.55 27.52 10.33
C ASP A 14 -55.46 28.38 9.70
N SER A 15 -54.96 29.47 10.37
CA SER A 15 -53.98 30.37 9.82
C SER A 15 -52.77 30.67 10.72
N LYS A 16 -52.09 29.62 11.30
CA LYS A 16 -50.80 29.83 11.93
C LYS A 16 -49.96 28.53 11.97
N ARG A 17 -49.82 27.85 10.83
CA ARG A 17 -48.61 27.08 10.65
C ARG A 17 -47.51 28.04 10.20
N PRO A 18 -46.32 28.05 10.84
CA PRO A 18 -45.24 28.86 10.33
C PRO A 18 -44.97 28.44 8.86
N PRO A 19 -44.68 29.43 7.98
CA PRO A 19 -44.42 29.12 6.58
C PRO A 19 -43.30 28.13 6.46
N PRO A 20 -43.35 27.21 5.46
CA PRO A 20 -42.30 26.23 5.23
C PRO A 20 -40.92 26.93 5.16
N LEU A 21 -39.89 26.31 5.76
CA LEU A 21 -38.56 26.88 5.80
C LEU A 21 -37.96 27.10 4.39
N SER A 22 -38.37 26.27 3.41
CA SER A 22 -38.00 26.41 1.98
C SER A 22 -38.45 27.76 1.41
N GLU A 23 -39.58 28.33 1.88
CA GLU A 23 -40.11 29.63 1.40
C GLU A 23 -39.24 30.81 1.79
N GLY A 24 -38.30 30.69 2.74
CA GLY A 24 -37.33 31.74 3.05
C GLY A 24 -36.23 31.88 1.98
N SER A 25 -36.07 30.91 1.07
CA SER A 25 -35.13 30.98 -0.05
C SER A 25 -35.73 31.78 -1.21
N ARG A 26 -35.04 32.84 -1.63
CA ARG A 26 -35.42 33.64 -2.82
C ARG A 26 -35.36 32.81 -4.10
N PHE A 27 -34.41 31.86 -4.16
CA PHE A 27 -34.33 30.94 -5.27
C PHE A 27 -35.57 30.03 -5.35
N TYR A 28 -35.97 29.41 -4.23
CA TYR A 28 -37.15 28.53 -4.17
C TYR A 28 -38.44 29.29 -4.58
N GLN A 29 -38.62 30.51 -4.08
CA GLN A 29 -39.76 31.36 -4.44
C GLN A 29 -39.80 31.62 -5.96
N ARG A 30 -38.62 31.89 -6.62
CA ARG A 30 -38.58 32.10 -8.06
C ARG A 30 -38.99 30.81 -8.82
N LEU A 31 -38.55 29.64 -8.34
CA LEU A 31 -38.90 28.35 -8.95
C LEU A 31 -40.40 28.08 -8.84
N GLN A 32 -40.99 28.29 -7.68
CA GLN A 32 -42.44 28.09 -7.46
C GLN A 32 -43.29 29.00 -8.36
N ARG A 33 -42.94 30.29 -8.47
CA ARG A 33 -43.67 31.22 -9.35
C ARG A 33 -43.66 30.82 -10.82
N ARG A 34 -42.56 30.19 -11.28
CA ARG A 34 -42.37 29.91 -12.70
C ARG A 34 -42.77 28.49 -13.12
N TYR A 35 -42.58 27.51 -12.25
CA TYR A 35 -42.67 26.11 -12.62
C TYR A 35 -43.65 25.28 -11.77
N ALA A 36 -44.49 25.88 -10.90
CA ALA A 36 -45.41 25.13 -10.02
C ALA A 36 -46.24 24.11 -10.79
N ASP A 37 -46.87 24.54 -11.90
CA ASP A 37 -47.73 23.67 -12.72
C ASP A 37 -46.95 22.52 -13.39
N VAL A 38 -45.68 22.76 -13.79
CA VAL A 38 -44.83 21.75 -14.37
C VAL A 38 -44.39 20.74 -13.29
N PHE A 39 -43.99 21.25 -12.12
CA PHE A 39 -43.51 20.42 -10.99
C PHE A 39 -44.62 19.53 -10.41
N ALA A 40 -45.86 20.00 -10.38
CA ALA A 40 -47.01 19.22 -9.91
C ALA A 40 -47.23 17.93 -10.72
N ASN A 41 -46.76 17.90 -11.95
CA ASN A 41 -46.87 16.73 -12.84
C ASN A 41 -45.64 15.80 -12.84
N LEU A 42 -44.57 16.17 -12.11
CA LEU A 42 -43.34 15.37 -12.03
C LEU A 42 -43.32 14.47 -10.78
N PRO A 43 -42.48 13.42 -10.73
CA PRO A 43 -42.44 12.50 -9.62
C PRO A 43 -42.20 13.20 -8.28
N SER A 44 -42.90 12.82 -7.21
CA SER A 44 -42.70 13.35 -5.84
C SER A 44 -41.50 12.68 -5.12
N ALA A 45 -40.82 11.74 -5.75
CA ALA A 45 -39.74 10.94 -5.19
C ALA A 45 -38.48 11.77 -4.89
N VAL A 46 -37.58 11.20 -4.08
CA VAL A 46 -36.22 11.72 -3.89
C VAL A 46 -35.49 11.69 -5.24
N PRO A 47 -34.76 12.79 -5.62
CA PRO A 47 -33.97 12.79 -6.85
C PRO A 47 -32.89 11.72 -6.87
N GLN A 48 -33.19 10.60 -7.53
CA GLN A 48 -32.27 9.51 -7.82
C GLN A 48 -32.23 9.29 -9.32
N ARG A 49 -31.29 8.49 -9.82
CA ARG A 49 -31.11 8.28 -11.25
C ARG A 49 -32.42 7.87 -11.94
N GLU A 50 -33.17 6.97 -11.33
CA GLU A 50 -34.42 6.43 -11.89
C GLU A 50 -35.49 7.50 -11.97
N SER A 51 -35.75 8.23 -10.89
CA SER A 51 -36.73 9.31 -10.84
C SER A 51 -36.37 10.49 -11.75
N LEU A 52 -35.08 10.82 -11.85
CA LEU A 52 -34.56 11.82 -12.78
C LEU A 52 -34.73 11.41 -14.24
N THR A 53 -34.45 10.15 -14.57
CA THR A 53 -34.65 9.62 -15.92
C THR A 53 -36.14 9.62 -16.30
N GLN A 54 -37.00 9.26 -15.34
CA GLN A 54 -38.46 9.30 -15.52
C GLN A 54 -38.92 10.75 -15.77
N ALA A 55 -38.53 11.69 -14.93
CA ALA A 55 -38.89 13.10 -15.05
C ALA A 55 -38.38 13.69 -16.39
N TYR A 56 -37.14 13.38 -16.79
CA TYR A 56 -36.59 13.79 -18.08
C TYR A 56 -37.42 13.25 -19.26
N THR A 57 -37.74 11.97 -19.23
CA THR A 57 -38.56 11.33 -20.28
C THR A 57 -39.95 11.98 -20.37
N GLN A 58 -40.56 12.27 -19.24
CA GLN A 58 -41.86 12.94 -19.16
C GLN A 58 -41.81 14.36 -19.76
N LEU A 59 -40.78 15.16 -19.44
CA LEU A 59 -40.56 16.47 -20.04
C LEU A 59 -40.37 16.40 -21.56
N ARG A 60 -39.64 15.37 -22.04
CA ARG A 60 -39.46 15.12 -23.48
C ARG A 60 -40.75 14.75 -24.17
N THR A 61 -41.62 13.94 -23.54
CA THR A 61 -42.96 13.58 -24.10
C THR A 61 -43.92 14.73 -24.10
N GLN A 62 -43.71 15.73 -23.24
CA GLN A 62 -44.46 17.00 -23.26
C GLN A 62 -44.00 17.97 -24.36
N GLY A 63 -43.03 17.59 -25.19
CA GLY A 63 -42.58 18.35 -26.34
C GLY A 63 -41.40 19.29 -26.12
N LEU A 64 -40.80 19.31 -24.93
CA LEU A 64 -39.60 20.12 -24.67
C LEU A 64 -38.40 19.55 -25.45
N GLU A 65 -37.64 20.40 -26.11
CA GLU A 65 -36.35 20.05 -26.70
C GLU A 65 -35.34 19.60 -25.62
N VAL A 66 -34.32 18.80 -26.01
CA VAL A 66 -33.35 18.21 -25.07
C VAL A 66 -32.78 19.25 -24.09
N GLY A 67 -32.26 20.37 -24.62
CA GLY A 67 -31.66 21.41 -23.81
C GLY A 67 -32.62 22.09 -22.84
N ALA A 68 -33.86 22.34 -23.26
CA ALA A 68 -34.93 22.92 -22.39
C ALA A 68 -35.35 21.90 -21.32
N ALA A 69 -35.56 20.65 -21.69
CA ALA A 69 -35.94 19.57 -20.76
C ALA A 69 -34.89 19.37 -19.65
N LEU A 70 -33.59 19.39 -19.98
CA LEU A 70 -32.51 19.27 -19.00
C LEU A 70 -32.44 20.42 -18.01
N ARG A 71 -32.68 21.66 -18.49
CA ARG A 71 -32.73 22.86 -17.60
C ARG A 71 -33.93 22.83 -16.67
N VAL A 72 -35.10 22.49 -17.15
CA VAL A 72 -36.31 22.31 -16.33
C VAL A 72 -36.13 21.19 -15.32
N LEU A 73 -35.52 20.06 -15.73
CA LEU A 73 -35.15 18.96 -14.84
C LEU A 73 -34.25 19.42 -13.69
N ARG A 74 -33.24 20.26 -13.97
CA ARG A 74 -32.42 20.90 -12.94
C ARG A 74 -33.24 21.71 -11.93
N GLN A 75 -34.11 22.55 -12.43
CA GLN A 75 -34.92 23.40 -11.57
C GLN A 75 -35.83 22.59 -10.64
N TRP A 76 -36.47 21.57 -11.17
CA TRP A 76 -37.24 20.61 -10.37
C TRP A 76 -36.40 19.91 -9.32
N THR A 77 -35.19 19.41 -9.71
CA THR A 77 -34.28 18.70 -8.80
C THR A 77 -33.86 19.61 -7.65
N MET A 78 -33.48 20.87 -7.95
CA MET A 78 -33.05 21.82 -6.93
C MET A 78 -34.19 22.18 -5.96
N ALA A 79 -35.42 22.37 -6.46
CA ALA A 79 -36.59 22.61 -5.61
C ALA A 79 -36.86 21.43 -4.65
N ARG A 80 -36.77 20.19 -5.18
CA ARG A 80 -36.96 18.97 -4.36
C ARG A 80 -35.89 18.82 -3.29
N LEU A 81 -34.62 18.99 -3.66
CA LEU A 81 -33.51 18.85 -2.72
C LEU A 81 -33.55 19.94 -1.65
N LEU A 82 -33.90 21.17 -2.00
CA LEU A 82 -34.05 22.27 -1.03
C LEU A 82 -35.14 21.92 0.01
N THR A 83 -36.32 21.47 -0.41
CA THR A 83 -37.38 21.02 0.52
C THR A 83 -36.91 19.87 1.40
N LEU A 84 -36.28 18.82 0.81
CA LEU A 84 -35.78 17.68 1.56
C LEU A 84 -34.73 18.07 2.59
N ASP A 85 -33.81 18.95 2.21
CA ASP A 85 -32.68 19.38 3.05
C ASP A 85 -33.11 20.37 4.15
N CYS A 86 -33.92 21.38 3.82
CA CYS A 86 -34.30 22.41 4.77
C CYS A 86 -35.45 22.02 5.70
N GLU A 87 -36.45 21.27 5.19
CA GLU A 87 -37.65 20.93 5.96
C GLU A 87 -37.59 19.52 6.58
N HIS A 88 -36.96 18.57 5.87
CA HIS A 88 -36.88 17.17 6.31
C HIS A 88 -35.49 16.75 6.80
N GLN A 89 -34.54 17.69 6.89
CA GLN A 89 -33.18 17.45 7.39
C GLN A 89 -32.53 16.24 6.70
N ALA A 90 -32.66 16.15 5.37
CA ALA A 90 -32.07 15.07 4.59
C ALA A 90 -30.55 14.96 4.85
N SER A 91 -30.01 13.75 4.78
CA SER A 91 -28.58 13.53 4.95
C SER A 91 -27.78 14.24 3.85
N LEU A 92 -26.54 14.66 4.18
CA LEU A 92 -25.60 15.24 3.20
C LEU A 92 -25.48 14.35 1.96
N GLU A 93 -25.40 13.03 2.16
CA GLU A 93 -25.28 12.06 1.08
C GLU A 93 -26.50 12.08 0.15
N THR A 94 -27.73 12.15 0.70
CA THR A 94 -28.95 12.25 -0.11
C THR A 94 -28.92 13.45 -1.05
N VAL A 95 -28.50 14.62 -0.54
CA VAL A 95 -28.46 15.85 -1.32
C VAL A 95 -27.37 15.78 -2.39
N THR A 96 -26.14 15.41 -2.01
CA THR A 96 -25.00 15.38 -2.94
C THR A 96 -25.13 14.30 -4.01
N LEU A 97 -25.70 13.12 -3.67
CA LEU A 97 -26.04 12.09 -4.66
C LEU A 97 -27.14 12.56 -5.62
N GLY A 98 -28.17 13.27 -5.12
CA GLY A 98 -29.23 13.80 -5.98
C GLY A 98 -28.67 14.74 -7.05
N VAL A 99 -27.80 15.68 -6.66
CA VAL A 99 -27.14 16.60 -7.60
C VAL A 99 -26.18 15.85 -8.55
N THR A 100 -25.45 14.86 -8.03
CA THR A 100 -24.54 14.05 -8.84
C THR A 100 -25.31 13.23 -9.89
N HIS A 101 -26.41 12.60 -9.51
CA HIS A 101 -27.26 11.85 -10.44
C HIS A 101 -27.88 12.75 -11.52
N LEU A 102 -28.25 13.99 -11.16
CA LEU A 102 -28.68 14.98 -12.15
C LEU A 102 -27.58 15.23 -13.20
N ALA A 103 -26.33 15.45 -12.74
CA ALA A 103 -25.21 15.67 -13.66
C ALA A 103 -24.96 14.45 -14.55
N GLU A 104 -25.02 13.24 -13.99
CA GLU A 104 -24.84 11.97 -14.70
C GLU A 104 -25.93 11.77 -15.78
N VAL A 105 -27.20 12.00 -15.43
CA VAL A 105 -28.33 11.88 -16.39
C VAL A 105 -28.26 12.97 -17.47
N ALA A 106 -27.92 14.20 -17.09
CA ALA A 106 -27.84 15.30 -18.05
C ALA A 106 -26.69 15.12 -19.05
N LEU A 107 -25.49 14.71 -18.57
CA LEU A 107 -24.35 14.48 -19.44
C LEU A 107 -24.57 13.27 -20.36
N ASP A 108 -25.20 12.20 -19.87
CA ASP A 108 -25.54 11.03 -20.69
C ASP A 108 -26.52 11.40 -21.81
N ALA A 109 -27.59 12.14 -21.49
CA ALA A 109 -28.56 12.62 -22.50
C ALA A 109 -27.92 13.59 -23.52
N ALA A 110 -27.00 14.47 -23.05
CA ALA A 110 -26.27 15.37 -23.93
C ALA A 110 -25.32 14.61 -24.87
N CYS A 111 -24.61 13.57 -24.41
CA CYS A 111 -23.77 12.72 -25.23
C CYS A 111 -24.61 11.99 -26.29
N GLN A 112 -25.73 11.38 -25.90
CA GLN A 112 -26.63 10.67 -26.83
C GLN A 112 -27.14 11.59 -27.94
N GLN A 113 -27.56 12.81 -27.61
CA GLN A 113 -28.02 13.78 -28.60
C GLN A 113 -26.89 14.23 -29.53
N ALA A 114 -25.73 14.58 -28.98
CA ALA A 114 -24.56 15.00 -29.75
C ALA A 114 -24.11 13.92 -30.73
N PHE A 115 -24.03 12.66 -30.30
CA PHE A 115 -23.65 11.54 -31.16
C PHE A 115 -24.69 11.29 -32.26
N LYS A 116 -25.99 11.33 -31.93
CA LYS A 116 -27.06 11.19 -32.91
C LYS A 116 -26.93 12.23 -34.03
N ASP A 117 -26.68 13.49 -33.67
CA ASP A 117 -26.59 14.57 -34.64
C ASP A 117 -25.31 14.51 -35.48
N LEU A 118 -24.19 14.05 -34.88
CA LEU A 118 -22.90 13.95 -35.56
C LEU A 118 -22.83 12.69 -36.45
N ASP A 119 -23.37 11.56 -36.00
CA ASP A 119 -23.43 10.33 -36.78
C ASP A 119 -24.23 10.55 -38.06
N ALA A 120 -25.35 11.33 -38.00
CA ALA A 120 -26.15 11.68 -39.18
C ALA A 120 -25.36 12.54 -40.19
N ARG A 121 -24.39 13.36 -39.71
CA ARG A 121 -23.63 14.29 -40.60
C ARG A 121 -22.31 13.71 -41.10
N HIS A 122 -21.60 12.98 -40.23
CA HIS A 122 -20.21 12.54 -40.45
C HIS A 122 -20.03 11.03 -40.45
N GLY A 123 -21.10 10.28 -40.14
CA GLY A 123 -21.01 8.83 -39.91
C GLY A 123 -20.38 8.49 -38.54
N VAL A 124 -20.22 7.20 -38.31
CA VAL A 124 -19.73 6.65 -37.06
C VAL A 124 -18.19 6.77 -36.98
N PRO A 125 -17.63 7.27 -35.86
CA PRO A 125 -16.18 7.31 -35.66
C PRO A 125 -15.67 5.88 -35.42
N LEU A 126 -14.66 5.45 -36.18
CA LEU A 126 -14.09 4.11 -36.11
C LEU A 126 -12.61 4.17 -35.70
N THR A 127 -12.21 3.23 -34.87
CA THR A 127 -10.80 2.94 -34.53
C THR A 127 -10.09 2.27 -35.71
N SER A 128 -8.79 2.12 -35.67
CA SER A 128 -7.98 1.36 -36.64
C SER A 128 -8.47 -0.08 -36.82
N ALA A 129 -9.09 -0.68 -35.81
CA ALA A 129 -9.69 -2.01 -35.84
C ALA A 129 -11.10 -2.06 -36.42
N GLY A 130 -11.65 -0.94 -36.93
CA GLY A 130 -12.99 -0.85 -37.50
C GLY A 130 -14.13 -0.93 -36.48
N LYS A 131 -13.87 -0.74 -35.19
CA LYS A 131 -14.87 -0.64 -34.10
C LYS A 131 -15.24 0.81 -33.88
N ARG A 132 -16.45 1.06 -33.35
CA ARG A 132 -16.83 2.41 -32.91
C ARG A 132 -15.85 2.88 -31.83
N ALA A 133 -15.26 4.04 -32.03
CA ALA A 133 -14.37 4.65 -31.05
C ALA A 133 -15.14 4.99 -29.75
N GLU A 134 -14.54 4.66 -28.61
CA GLU A 134 -15.09 4.95 -27.29
C GLU A 134 -14.80 6.39 -26.89
N PHE A 135 -15.71 6.96 -26.11
CA PHE A 135 -15.60 8.33 -25.60
C PHE A 135 -15.98 8.35 -24.13
N TRP A 136 -15.23 9.12 -23.34
CA TRP A 136 -15.45 9.21 -21.91
C TRP A 136 -15.50 10.67 -21.46
N VAL A 137 -16.58 11.03 -20.77
CA VAL A 137 -16.71 12.26 -20.01
C VAL A 137 -16.24 11.98 -18.59
N ILE A 138 -15.15 12.59 -18.17
CA ILE A 138 -14.54 12.39 -16.88
C ILE A 138 -14.93 13.53 -15.98
N GLY A 139 -15.64 13.23 -14.90
CA GLY A 139 -15.91 14.20 -13.81
C GLY A 139 -14.77 14.22 -12.82
N MET A 140 -14.29 15.42 -12.55
CA MET A 140 -13.21 15.66 -11.61
C MET A 140 -13.79 16.15 -10.27
N GLY A 141 -12.95 16.28 -9.26
CA GLY A 141 -13.29 16.88 -7.98
C GLY A 141 -14.54 16.29 -7.32
N LYS A 142 -15.46 17.16 -6.90
CA LYS A 142 -16.69 16.74 -6.20
C LYS A 142 -17.62 15.88 -7.05
N LEU A 143 -17.68 16.12 -8.36
CA LEU A 143 -18.48 15.30 -9.28
C LEU A 143 -17.93 13.89 -9.38
N GLY A 144 -16.61 13.74 -9.52
CA GLY A 144 -15.96 12.43 -9.56
C GLY A 144 -16.12 11.66 -8.25
N ALA A 145 -16.10 12.34 -7.12
CA ALA A 145 -16.29 11.79 -5.77
C ALA A 145 -17.76 11.50 -5.39
N ARG A 146 -18.74 11.91 -6.20
CA ARG A 146 -20.18 11.87 -5.87
C ARG A 146 -20.57 12.77 -4.69
N GLU A 147 -19.87 13.88 -4.55
CA GLU A 147 -20.06 14.86 -3.48
C GLU A 147 -20.47 16.23 -4.02
N LEU A 148 -21.17 16.30 -5.17
CA LEU A 148 -21.47 17.54 -5.84
C LEU A 148 -22.39 18.44 -5.01
N ASN A 149 -22.07 19.73 -4.90
CA ASN A 149 -22.90 20.74 -4.25
C ASN A 149 -24.11 21.15 -5.11
N VAL A 150 -25.08 21.77 -4.45
CA VAL A 150 -26.33 22.21 -5.08
C VAL A 150 -26.14 23.33 -6.12
N SER A 151 -25.17 24.22 -5.94
CA SER A 151 -24.82 25.27 -6.93
C SER A 151 -23.32 25.24 -7.24
N SER A 152 -22.79 24.07 -7.63
CA SER A 152 -21.40 23.87 -8.06
C SER A 152 -21.26 24.01 -9.57
N ASP A 153 -20.07 24.36 -10.00
CA ASP A 153 -19.57 24.00 -11.34
C ASP A 153 -19.25 22.52 -11.41
N ILE A 154 -19.12 22.02 -12.61
CA ILE A 154 -18.63 20.67 -12.91
C ILE A 154 -17.34 20.77 -13.70
N ASP A 155 -16.26 20.22 -13.08
CA ASP A 155 -14.96 20.11 -13.73
C ASP A 155 -14.98 18.86 -14.62
N LEU A 156 -14.74 19.03 -15.93
CA LEU A 156 -14.80 17.94 -16.91
C LEU A 156 -13.52 17.83 -17.71
N ILE A 157 -13.14 16.57 -18.00
CA ILE A 157 -12.11 16.22 -18.97
C ILE A 157 -12.73 15.23 -19.95
N TYR A 158 -12.44 15.39 -21.25
CA TYR A 158 -12.94 14.52 -22.30
C TYR A 158 -11.81 13.72 -22.92
N VAL A 159 -12.00 12.39 -22.98
CA VAL A 159 -11.00 11.44 -23.50
C VAL A 159 -11.68 10.47 -24.45
N TYR A 160 -10.97 10.04 -25.49
CA TYR A 160 -11.38 8.94 -26.37
C TYR A 160 -10.27 7.89 -26.46
N ASP A 161 -10.63 6.67 -26.90
CA ASP A 161 -9.73 5.52 -26.87
C ASP A 161 -8.60 5.62 -27.92
N GLU A 162 -8.93 5.65 -29.21
CA GLU A 162 -7.96 5.56 -30.29
C GLU A 162 -8.28 6.55 -31.42
N ASP A 163 -7.24 6.99 -32.14
CA ASP A 163 -7.35 7.77 -33.35
C ASP A 163 -7.90 6.93 -34.50
N GLY A 164 -8.54 7.59 -35.46
CA GLY A 164 -9.13 6.98 -36.62
C GLY A 164 -9.94 7.99 -37.44
N GLU A 165 -10.86 7.50 -38.28
CA GLU A 165 -11.72 8.32 -39.15
C GLU A 165 -13.18 7.90 -39.03
N THR A 166 -14.10 8.82 -39.33
CA THR A 166 -15.54 8.51 -39.45
C THR A 166 -15.85 7.81 -40.75
N THR A 167 -16.97 7.08 -40.79
CA THR A 167 -17.45 6.39 -42.03
C THR A 167 -17.92 7.34 -43.14
N GLY A 168 -18.21 8.60 -42.81
CA GLY A 168 -18.97 9.53 -43.68
C GLY A 168 -20.47 9.34 -43.49
N ASN A 169 -21.26 10.27 -44.05
CA ASN A 169 -22.72 10.19 -44.07
C ASN A 169 -23.18 8.99 -44.94
N GLU A 170 -24.50 8.81 -45.13
CA GLU A 170 -25.07 7.71 -45.95
C GLU A 170 -24.51 7.64 -47.38
N GLN A 171 -23.96 8.74 -47.89
CA GLN A 171 -23.32 8.85 -49.21
C GLN A 171 -21.78 8.73 -49.11
N GLY A 172 -21.21 8.48 -47.94
CA GLY A 172 -19.77 8.39 -47.72
C GLY A 172 -19.02 9.74 -47.71
N LEU A 173 -19.77 10.85 -47.74
CA LEU A 173 -19.20 12.21 -47.70
C LEU A 173 -19.08 12.74 -46.26
N GLY A 174 -18.24 13.76 -46.09
CA GLY A 174 -18.10 14.47 -44.79
C GLY A 174 -17.30 13.70 -43.74
N LYS A 175 -16.41 12.81 -44.17
CA LYS A 175 -15.46 12.12 -43.29
C LYS A 175 -14.57 13.12 -42.58
N ILE A 176 -14.35 12.90 -41.28
CA ILE A 176 -13.47 13.67 -40.42
C ILE A 176 -12.69 12.72 -39.49
N SER A 177 -11.62 13.22 -38.88
CA SER A 177 -10.89 12.43 -37.90
C SER A 177 -11.73 12.19 -36.66
N VAL A 178 -11.43 11.10 -35.90
CA VAL A 178 -12.06 10.79 -34.61
C VAL A 178 -11.87 11.95 -33.63
N GLN A 179 -10.68 12.56 -33.61
CA GLN A 179 -10.40 13.72 -32.77
C GLN A 179 -11.34 14.91 -33.12
N GLU A 180 -11.52 15.23 -34.41
CA GLU A 180 -12.38 16.32 -34.81
C GLU A 180 -13.86 16.01 -34.53
N TYR A 181 -14.28 14.77 -34.70
CA TYR A 181 -15.62 14.31 -34.35
C TYR A 181 -15.92 14.55 -32.88
N PHE A 182 -15.04 14.09 -31.98
CA PHE A 182 -15.24 14.27 -30.55
C PHE A 182 -15.05 15.72 -30.09
N ALA A 183 -14.20 16.52 -30.72
CA ALA A 183 -14.12 17.95 -30.44
C ALA A 183 -15.44 18.68 -30.75
N ARG A 184 -16.12 18.30 -31.84
CA ARG A 184 -17.46 18.79 -32.17
C ARG A 184 -18.52 18.27 -31.17
N ALA A 185 -18.41 17.01 -30.72
CA ALA A 185 -19.28 16.44 -29.70
C ALA A 185 -19.15 17.24 -28.38
N VAL A 186 -17.92 17.53 -27.93
CA VAL A 186 -17.65 18.34 -26.72
C VAL A 186 -18.34 19.72 -26.83
N LYS A 187 -18.25 20.38 -27.99
CA LYS A 187 -18.91 21.67 -28.20
C LYS A 187 -20.44 21.55 -28.10
N ALA A 188 -21.03 20.50 -28.70
CA ALA A 188 -22.47 20.25 -28.63
C ALA A 188 -22.94 19.95 -27.19
N ILE A 189 -22.18 19.13 -26.46
CA ILE A 189 -22.43 18.83 -25.04
C ILE A 189 -22.35 20.09 -24.19
N TYR A 190 -21.33 20.94 -24.41
CA TYR A 190 -21.20 22.22 -23.72
C TYR A 190 -22.42 23.13 -23.93
N THR A 191 -22.89 23.25 -25.15
CA THR A 191 -24.10 24.05 -25.50
C THR A 191 -25.35 23.51 -24.77
N LEU A 192 -25.52 22.20 -24.69
CA LEU A 192 -26.68 21.59 -24.02
C LEU A 192 -26.66 21.79 -22.50
N ILE A 193 -25.47 21.77 -21.89
CA ILE A 193 -25.30 21.79 -20.43
C ILE A 193 -25.01 23.20 -19.89
N GLY A 194 -24.06 23.93 -20.53
CA GLY A 194 -23.47 25.15 -19.96
C GLY A 194 -24.12 26.45 -20.44
N ASP A 195 -24.66 26.50 -21.67
CA ASP A 195 -25.23 27.74 -22.21
C ASP A 195 -26.48 28.16 -21.46
N THR A 196 -26.57 29.46 -21.16
CA THR A 196 -27.73 30.06 -20.49
C THR A 196 -28.84 30.34 -21.48
N THR A 197 -30.05 29.88 -21.18
CA THR A 197 -31.27 30.11 -21.96
C THR A 197 -32.34 30.75 -21.07
N GLU A 198 -33.54 30.89 -21.58
CA GLU A 198 -34.69 31.31 -20.76
C GLU A 198 -34.97 30.45 -19.53
N HIS A 199 -34.61 29.14 -19.58
CA HIS A 199 -34.72 28.21 -18.47
C HIS A 199 -33.45 28.17 -17.57
N GLY A 200 -32.48 29.07 -17.78
CA GLY A 200 -31.17 29.06 -17.16
C GLY A 200 -30.20 28.11 -17.83
N PHE A 201 -29.30 27.55 -17.03
CA PHE A 201 -28.29 26.52 -17.43
C PHE A 201 -28.53 25.20 -16.67
N VAL A 202 -27.90 24.11 -17.10
CA VAL A 202 -27.91 22.85 -16.33
C VAL A 202 -26.80 22.89 -15.29
N PHE A 203 -25.57 23.07 -15.74
CA PHE A 203 -24.37 23.26 -14.89
C PHE A 203 -23.42 24.28 -15.53
N ARG A 204 -22.70 25.03 -14.72
CA ARG A 204 -21.48 25.71 -15.17
C ARG A 204 -20.40 24.66 -15.41
N VAL A 205 -19.77 24.69 -16.60
CA VAL A 205 -18.76 23.71 -17.00
C VAL A 205 -17.38 24.35 -16.95
N ASP A 206 -16.47 23.75 -16.20
CA ASP A 206 -15.05 24.11 -16.16
C ASP A 206 -14.20 23.03 -16.84
N LEU A 207 -13.32 23.46 -17.74
CA LEU A 207 -12.39 22.60 -18.48
C LEU A 207 -10.92 22.91 -18.13
N ALA A 208 -10.65 23.69 -17.10
CA ALA A 208 -9.30 24.14 -16.75
C ALA A 208 -8.37 22.98 -16.31
N LEU A 209 -8.93 21.87 -15.81
CA LEU A 209 -8.18 20.70 -15.38
C LEU A 209 -7.72 19.76 -16.51
N ARG A 210 -8.10 20.06 -17.78
CA ARG A 210 -7.66 19.25 -18.92
C ARG A 210 -6.14 19.38 -19.14
N PRO A 211 -5.49 18.39 -19.79
CA PRO A 211 -4.08 18.46 -20.14
C PRO A 211 -3.72 19.79 -20.82
N ASN A 212 -2.65 20.44 -20.36
CA ASN A 212 -2.23 21.78 -20.77
C ASN A 212 -3.23 22.93 -20.47
N GLY A 213 -4.25 22.69 -19.65
CA GLY A 213 -5.22 23.71 -19.24
C GLY A 213 -5.92 24.37 -20.43
N ASN A 214 -6.10 25.69 -20.37
CA ASN A 214 -6.82 26.43 -21.41
C ASN A 214 -6.10 26.47 -22.76
N SER A 215 -4.83 26.13 -22.84
CA SER A 215 -4.05 26.05 -24.10
C SER A 215 -4.14 24.67 -24.76
N GLY A 216 -4.64 23.66 -24.04
CA GLY A 216 -4.76 22.29 -24.55
C GLY A 216 -6.03 22.06 -25.38
N PRO A 217 -6.08 20.96 -26.15
CA PRO A 217 -7.27 20.59 -26.90
C PRO A 217 -8.45 20.27 -25.97
N SER A 218 -9.68 20.39 -26.51
CA SER A 218 -10.91 20.13 -25.75
C SER A 218 -11.13 18.66 -25.46
N VAL A 219 -10.50 17.76 -26.23
CA VAL A 219 -10.54 16.30 -26.09
C VAL A 219 -9.19 15.72 -26.47
N VAL A 220 -8.76 14.67 -25.80
CA VAL A 220 -7.46 13.99 -26.00
C VAL A 220 -7.67 12.49 -26.17
N SER A 221 -6.77 11.82 -26.92
CA SER A 221 -6.76 10.34 -26.93
C SER A 221 -6.20 9.79 -25.60
N LEU A 222 -6.54 8.54 -25.29
CA LEU A 222 -6.02 7.87 -24.09
C LEU A 222 -4.49 7.81 -24.09
N GLY A 223 -3.87 7.54 -25.24
CA GLY A 223 -2.41 7.53 -25.39
C GLY A 223 -1.78 8.91 -25.16
N ALA A 224 -2.39 9.99 -25.68
CA ALA A 224 -1.90 11.35 -25.42
C ALA A 224 -2.07 11.77 -23.95
N LEU A 225 -3.13 11.29 -23.28
CA LEU A 225 -3.30 11.51 -21.84
C LEU A 225 -2.22 10.77 -21.04
N GLU A 226 -1.93 9.53 -21.40
CA GLU A 226 -0.88 8.72 -20.73
C GLU A 226 0.49 9.40 -20.84
N GLU A 227 0.87 9.81 -22.05
CA GLU A 227 2.13 10.53 -22.29
C GLU A 227 2.19 11.84 -21.48
N TYR A 228 1.11 12.61 -21.47
CA TYR A 228 1.02 13.84 -20.67
C TYR A 228 1.25 13.58 -19.19
N LEU A 229 0.55 12.60 -18.60
CA LEU A 229 0.67 12.27 -17.19
C LEU A 229 2.07 11.75 -16.81
N LEU A 230 2.73 11.01 -17.71
CA LEU A 230 4.09 10.49 -17.49
C LEU A 230 5.17 11.58 -17.57
N VAL A 231 5.05 12.51 -18.53
CA VAL A 231 6.14 13.47 -18.86
C VAL A 231 5.90 14.85 -18.24
N GLN A 232 4.65 15.32 -18.18
CA GLN A 232 4.32 16.70 -17.81
C GLN A 232 3.44 16.79 -16.57
N GLY A 233 2.83 15.69 -16.12
CA GLY A 233 1.92 15.65 -14.99
C GLY A 233 2.53 16.23 -13.71
N ARG A 234 1.85 17.23 -13.13
CA ARG A 234 2.30 17.98 -11.94
C ARG A 234 1.77 17.36 -10.65
N GLU A 235 2.43 17.61 -9.53
CA GLU A 235 2.02 17.06 -8.22
C GLU A 235 0.59 17.43 -7.82
N TRP A 236 0.14 18.67 -8.08
CA TRP A 236 -1.24 19.08 -7.76
C TRP A 236 -2.29 18.36 -8.64
N GLU A 237 -1.94 17.93 -9.85
CA GLU A 237 -2.85 17.18 -10.73
C GLU A 237 -3.14 15.78 -10.18
N ARG A 238 -2.21 15.19 -9.41
CA ARG A 238 -2.46 13.91 -8.72
C ARG A 238 -3.67 14.01 -7.78
N PHE A 239 -3.83 15.14 -7.07
CA PHE A 239 -4.99 15.38 -6.21
C PHE A 239 -6.28 15.54 -7.01
N ALA A 240 -6.23 16.21 -8.14
CA ALA A 240 -7.38 16.34 -9.03
C ALA A 240 -7.78 14.96 -9.60
N TRP A 241 -6.83 14.22 -10.16
CA TRP A 241 -7.06 12.91 -10.77
C TRP A 241 -7.47 11.82 -9.78
N MET A 242 -7.10 11.93 -8.51
CA MET A 242 -7.51 11.00 -7.46
C MET A 242 -9.05 10.91 -7.33
N LYS A 243 -9.74 12.03 -7.47
CA LYS A 243 -11.20 12.09 -7.45
C LYS A 243 -11.84 11.90 -8.84
N SER A 244 -11.07 11.58 -9.88
CA SER A 244 -11.59 11.40 -11.25
C SER A 244 -12.48 10.17 -11.40
N ARG A 245 -13.53 10.27 -12.23
CA ARG A 245 -14.44 9.16 -12.55
C ARG A 245 -15.08 9.37 -13.91
N VAL A 246 -15.17 8.33 -14.74
CA VAL A 246 -16.00 8.36 -15.96
C VAL A 246 -17.47 8.45 -15.56
N ILE A 247 -18.19 9.43 -16.12
CA ILE A 247 -19.56 9.78 -15.76
C ILE A 247 -20.54 9.43 -16.88
N ALA A 248 -20.13 9.70 -18.12
CA ALA A 248 -20.90 9.49 -19.32
C ALA A 248 -19.96 9.13 -20.50
N PRO A 249 -20.47 8.55 -21.57
CA PRO A 249 -21.81 7.99 -21.70
C PRO A 249 -21.98 6.71 -20.85
N ARG A 250 -23.21 6.40 -20.49
CA ARG A 250 -23.52 5.22 -19.67
C ARG A 250 -23.15 3.91 -20.37
N SER A 251 -23.22 3.87 -21.69
CA SER A 251 -22.81 2.73 -22.50
C SER A 251 -21.35 2.32 -22.25
N SER A 252 -20.42 3.27 -22.20
CA SER A 252 -18.99 3.02 -21.96
C SER A 252 -18.70 2.56 -20.53
N ILE A 253 -19.57 2.90 -19.56
CA ILE A 253 -19.50 2.38 -18.19
C ILE A 253 -20.02 0.95 -18.13
N GLN A 254 -21.12 0.64 -18.84
CA GLN A 254 -21.75 -0.68 -18.83
C GLN A 254 -20.96 -1.74 -19.61
N ASN A 255 -20.31 -1.36 -20.73
CA ASN A 255 -19.48 -2.27 -21.51
C ASN A 255 -18.07 -2.48 -20.94
N GLY A 256 -17.73 -1.75 -19.86
CA GLY A 256 -16.45 -1.88 -19.15
C GLY A 256 -15.29 -1.08 -19.77
N SER A 257 -15.45 -0.39 -20.91
CA SER A 257 -14.35 0.36 -21.56
C SER A 257 -13.81 1.49 -20.67
N ALA A 258 -14.65 2.05 -19.80
CA ALA A 258 -14.25 3.05 -18.81
C ALA A 258 -13.13 2.60 -17.84
N ALA A 259 -12.89 1.29 -17.72
CA ALA A 259 -11.81 0.75 -16.90
C ALA A 259 -10.41 1.10 -17.46
N ASN A 260 -10.27 1.25 -18.79
CA ASN A 260 -9.00 1.56 -19.44
C ASN A 260 -8.41 2.89 -18.95
N LEU A 261 -9.25 3.90 -18.68
CA LEU A 261 -8.79 5.15 -18.10
C LEU A 261 -8.12 4.93 -16.74
N ARG A 262 -8.63 4.00 -15.95
CA ARG A 262 -8.10 3.75 -14.61
C ARG A 262 -6.68 3.19 -14.64
N LEU A 263 -6.34 2.39 -15.66
CA LEU A 263 -4.99 1.83 -15.83
C LEU A 263 -3.94 2.94 -16.07
N VAL A 264 -4.33 4.01 -16.75
CA VAL A 264 -3.46 5.17 -17.01
C VAL A 264 -3.36 6.10 -15.79
N VAL A 265 -4.47 6.33 -15.08
CA VAL A 265 -4.55 7.30 -13.98
C VAL A 265 -3.95 6.79 -12.67
N LEU A 266 -4.15 5.50 -12.34
CA LEU A 266 -3.71 4.97 -11.04
C LEU A 266 -2.20 5.06 -10.79
N PRO A 267 -1.32 4.69 -11.75
CA PRO A 267 0.13 4.79 -11.55
C PRO A 267 0.61 6.24 -11.39
N PHE A 268 -0.07 7.18 -12.05
CA PHE A 268 0.22 8.61 -11.89
C PHE A 268 -0.15 9.12 -10.51
N VAL A 269 -1.35 8.78 -10.02
CA VAL A 269 -1.87 9.28 -8.73
C VAL A 269 -1.17 8.63 -7.55
N PHE A 270 -1.06 7.30 -7.55
CA PHE A 270 -0.56 6.50 -6.44
C PHE A 270 0.81 5.92 -6.78
N ARG A 271 1.85 6.70 -6.52
CA ARG A 271 3.23 6.27 -6.77
C ARG A 271 3.60 5.10 -5.87
N ARG A 272 4.46 4.24 -6.39
CA ARG A 272 4.92 3.00 -5.75
C ARG A 272 5.71 3.23 -4.46
N TYR A 273 6.43 4.35 -4.37
CA TYR A 273 7.25 4.74 -3.24
C TYR A 273 6.64 5.92 -2.51
N LEU A 274 6.83 5.96 -1.18
CA LEU A 274 6.43 7.08 -0.35
C LEU A 274 7.05 8.38 -0.88
N ASP A 275 6.21 9.32 -1.23
CA ASP A 275 6.61 10.59 -1.80
C ASP A 275 6.49 11.71 -0.75
N TYR A 276 7.48 11.77 0.13
CA TYR A 276 7.53 12.78 1.18
C TYR A 276 7.71 14.21 0.65
N ASN A 277 8.21 14.39 -0.58
CA ASN A 277 8.28 15.71 -1.21
C ASN A 277 6.91 16.31 -1.45
N VAL A 278 5.87 15.47 -1.56
CA VAL A 278 4.48 15.90 -1.67
C VAL A 278 4.08 16.73 -0.44
N PHE A 279 4.45 16.31 0.77
CA PHE A 279 4.14 17.07 1.99
C PHE A 279 4.67 18.49 1.95
N GLU A 280 5.90 18.70 1.50
CA GLU A 280 6.51 20.04 1.49
C GLU A 280 6.02 20.89 0.32
N SER A 281 5.89 20.30 -0.87
CA SER A 281 5.31 20.99 -2.02
C SER A 281 3.88 21.45 -1.73
N LEU A 282 3.15 20.66 -0.96
CA LEU A 282 1.78 20.96 -0.58
C LEU A 282 1.68 21.94 0.60
N ARG A 283 2.58 21.90 1.57
CA ARG A 283 2.73 22.97 2.58
C ARG A 283 2.93 24.31 1.89
N THR A 284 3.84 24.34 0.92
CA THR A 284 4.13 25.57 0.15
C THR A 284 2.91 26.02 -0.64
N LEU A 285 2.22 25.11 -1.31
CA LEU A 285 0.99 25.41 -2.05
C LEU A 285 -0.14 25.90 -1.11
N HIS A 286 -0.33 25.22 0.02
CA HIS A 286 -1.35 25.61 1.00
C HIS A 286 -1.02 26.96 1.64
N GLN A 287 0.24 27.22 1.97
CA GLN A 287 0.69 28.51 2.45
C GLN A 287 0.40 29.60 1.41
N GLN A 288 0.70 29.38 0.13
CA GLN A 288 0.35 30.31 -0.94
C GLN A 288 -1.15 30.55 -1.05
N ILE A 289 -1.99 29.51 -0.89
CA ILE A 289 -3.44 29.63 -0.90
C ILE A 289 -3.92 30.44 0.31
N ARG A 290 -3.40 30.21 1.52
CA ARG A 290 -3.70 30.99 2.73
C ARG A 290 -3.27 32.45 2.56
N ASP A 291 -2.07 32.70 2.04
CA ASP A 291 -1.57 34.06 1.79
C ASP A 291 -2.42 34.81 0.75
N HIS A 292 -2.88 34.11 -0.30
CA HIS A 292 -3.81 34.65 -1.28
C HIS A 292 -5.20 34.92 -0.67
N ALA A 293 -5.73 34.05 0.16
CA ALA A 293 -6.98 34.25 0.86
C ALA A 293 -6.89 35.41 1.84
N ALA A 294 -5.80 35.50 2.61
CA ALA A 294 -5.53 36.64 3.53
C ALA A 294 -5.39 37.95 2.77
N LYS A 295 -4.70 37.97 1.63
CA LYS A 295 -4.60 39.19 0.77
C LYS A 295 -5.95 39.59 0.19
N ARG A 296 -6.83 38.66 -0.16
CA ARG A 296 -8.18 38.92 -0.66
C ARG A 296 -9.13 39.43 0.44
N SER A 297 -8.93 38.99 1.68
CA SER A 297 -9.73 39.43 2.84
C SER A 297 -9.25 40.76 3.43
N ALA A 298 -8.01 41.16 3.22
CA ALA A 298 -7.46 42.41 3.77
C ALA A 298 -8.19 43.68 3.32
N GLY A 299 -8.98 43.63 2.21
CA GLY A 299 -9.86 44.73 1.78
C GLY A 299 -11.37 44.46 1.91
N HIS A 300 -11.73 43.24 2.41
CA HIS A 300 -13.11 42.76 2.44
C HIS A 300 -13.33 41.88 3.69
N PRO A 301 -13.65 42.48 4.86
CA PRO A 301 -13.84 41.76 6.13
C PRO A 301 -14.88 40.64 6.04
N GLU A 302 -15.90 40.79 5.21
CA GLU A 302 -16.93 39.79 4.93
C GLU A 302 -16.36 38.45 4.40
N ARG A 303 -15.23 38.48 3.74
CA ARG A 303 -14.56 37.23 3.21
C ARG A 303 -13.85 36.42 4.28
N ALA A 304 -13.69 36.91 5.49
CA ALA A 304 -13.20 36.13 6.62
C ALA A 304 -14.18 35.02 7.01
N ASN A 305 -15.45 35.11 6.61
CA ASN A 305 -16.52 34.16 6.89
C ASN A 305 -16.73 33.11 5.77
N ASP A 306 -15.73 32.82 5.00
CA ASP A 306 -15.77 31.75 3.96
C ASP A 306 -15.64 30.38 4.61
N VAL A 307 -16.70 29.57 4.57
CA VAL A 307 -16.73 28.22 5.21
C VAL A 307 -15.89 27.17 4.46
N LYS A 308 -15.41 27.47 3.26
CA LYS A 308 -14.61 26.56 2.45
C LYS A 308 -13.12 26.87 2.46
N LEU A 309 -12.76 28.16 2.28
CA LEU A 309 -11.38 28.57 2.02
C LEU A 309 -10.68 29.19 3.24
N SER A 310 -11.43 29.64 4.25
CA SER A 310 -10.87 30.19 5.49
C SER A 310 -10.26 29.09 6.35
N ARG A 311 -9.47 29.49 7.36
CA ARG A 311 -8.90 28.58 8.37
C ARG A 311 -10.01 27.74 9.02
N GLY A 312 -9.81 26.43 9.10
CA GLY A 312 -10.81 25.50 9.60
C GLY A 312 -11.94 25.19 8.62
N GLY A 313 -11.78 25.52 7.32
CA GLY A 313 -12.81 25.30 6.29
C GLY A 313 -12.78 23.90 5.67
N ILE A 314 -13.80 23.63 4.83
CA ILE A 314 -14.00 22.35 4.13
C ILE A 314 -12.72 21.88 3.40
N ARG A 315 -12.00 22.82 2.77
CA ARG A 315 -10.82 22.52 1.98
C ARG A 315 -9.68 21.91 2.81
N GLU A 316 -9.54 22.31 4.07
CA GLU A 316 -8.52 21.77 4.97
C GLU A 316 -8.81 20.31 5.33
N ILE A 317 -10.09 19.94 5.51
CA ILE A 317 -10.49 18.54 5.74
C ILE A 317 -10.21 17.70 4.48
N GLU A 318 -10.69 18.15 3.32
CA GLU A 318 -10.47 17.45 2.05
C GLU A 318 -8.97 17.24 1.79
N PHE A 319 -8.16 18.27 2.04
CA PHE A 319 -6.73 18.22 1.83
C PHE A 319 -6.01 17.26 2.79
N THR A 320 -6.38 17.27 4.08
CA THR A 320 -5.85 16.33 5.09
C THR A 320 -6.02 14.88 4.64
N VAL A 321 -7.21 14.54 4.20
CA VAL A 321 -7.52 13.18 3.76
C VAL A 321 -6.79 12.82 2.47
N GLN A 322 -6.86 13.70 1.47
CA GLN A 322 -6.24 13.49 0.17
C GLN A 322 -4.71 13.35 0.27
N LEU A 323 -4.09 14.12 1.15
CA LEU A 323 -2.66 14.02 1.41
C LEU A 323 -2.27 12.62 1.90
N LEU A 324 -3.00 12.10 2.90
CA LEU A 324 -2.75 10.74 3.40
C LEU A 324 -3.01 9.67 2.34
N GLN A 325 -4.04 9.86 1.51
CA GLN A 325 -4.33 8.96 0.39
C GLN A 325 -3.22 8.97 -0.68
N VAL A 326 -2.74 10.13 -1.12
CA VAL A 326 -1.68 10.23 -2.14
C VAL A 326 -0.36 9.63 -1.63
N VAL A 327 -0.03 9.91 -0.37
CA VAL A 327 1.23 9.44 0.22
C VAL A 327 1.22 7.94 0.48
N ARG A 328 0.11 7.39 0.93
CA ARG A 328 0.00 5.99 1.37
C ARG A 328 -0.74 5.07 0.41
N GLY A 329 -1.56 5.61 -0.49
CA GLY A 329 -2.40 4.81 -1.38
C GLY A 329 -1.64 3.94 -2.39
N GLY A 330 -0.34 4.20 -2.60
CA GLY A 330 0.54 3.32 -3.35
C GLY A 330 0.77 1.98 -2.65
N GLN A 331 0.93 2.02 -1.32
CA GLN A 331 1.15 0.85 -0.46
C GLN A 331 -0.15 0.23 0.06
N PHE A 332 -1.18 1.06 0.31
CA PHE A 332 -2.47 0.67 0.86
C PHE A 332 -3.59 0.89 -0.17
N PRO A 333 -3.86 -0.08 -1.06
CA PRO A 333 -4.88 0.05 -2.11
C PRO A 333 -6.29 0.34 -1.55
N GLU A 334 -6.57 -0.06 -0.32
CA GLU A 334 -7.83 0.23 0.37
C GLU A 334 -8.09 1.72 0.57
N LEU A 335 -7.05 2.56 0.58
CA LEU A 335 -7.17 4.02 0.68
C LEU A 335 -7.60 4.67 -0.64
N ARG A 336 -7.60 3.94 -1.76
CA ARG A 336 -7.93 4.45 -3.09
C ARG A 336 -9.44 4.61 -3.28
N THR A 337 -10.07 5.38 -2.42
CA THR A 337 -11.48 5.78 -2.50
C THR A 337 -11.62 7.24 -2.84
N ARG A 338 -12.76 7.66 -3.41
CA ARG A 338 -13.01 9.03 -3.84
C ARG A 338 -13.79 9.88 -2.84
N PRO A 339 -14.87 9.36 -2.19
CA PRO A 339 -15.63 10.11 -1.21
C PRO A 339 -14.82 10.43 0.04
N THR A 340 -14.91 11.68 0.51
CA THR A 340 -14.13 12.20 1.65
C THR A 340 -14.46 11.48 2.96
N LEU A 341 -15.73 11.21 3.23
CA LEU A 341 -16.17 10.52 4.46
C LEU A 341 -15.70 9.05 4.49
N ASP A 342 -15.81 8.34 3.37
CA ASP A 342 -15.28 6.96 3.23
C ASP A 342 -13.76 6.93 3.38
N ALA A 343 -13.07 7.93 2.82
CA ALA A 343 -11.62 8.06 2.95
C ALA A 343 -11.18 8.30 4.40
N LEU A 344 -11.88 9.16 5.17
CA LEU A 344 -11.63 9.36 6.61
C LEU A 344 -11.73 8.06 7.40
N GLN A 345 -12.79 7.25 7.16
CA GLN A 345 -12.96 5.96 7.82
C GLN A 345 -11.82 4.98 7.48
N ARG A 346 -11.41 4.93 6.21
CA ARG A 346 -10.34 4.02 5.77
C ARG A 346 -8.97 4.43 6.30
N VAL A 347 -8.70 5.73 6.36
CA VAL A 347 -7.47 6.28 6.95
C VAL A 347 -7.38 5.95 8.44
N ALA A 348 -8.49 6.07 9.19
CA ALA A 348 -8.56 5.66 10.59
C ALA A 348 -8.37 4.14 10.76
N LYS A 349 -9.06 3.34 9.94
CA LYS A 349 -8.94 1.86 9.95
C LYS A 349 -7.51 1.39 9.63
N ALA A 350 -6.80 2.10 8.78
CA ALA A 350 -5.40 1.84 8.45
C ALA A 350 -4.41 2.33 9.52
N GLY A 351 -4.89 2.91 10.64
CA GLY A 351 -4.02 3.42 11.72
C GLY A 351 -3.23 4.67 11.35
N LEU A 352 -3.59 5.36 10.28
CA LEU A 352 -2.88 6.56 9.80
C LEU A 352 -3.40 7.85 10.47
N MET A 353 -4.52 7.77 11.17
CA MET A 353 -5.14 8.84 11.94
C MET A 353 -5.87 8.23 13.14
N PRO A 354 -5.88 8.88 14.34
CA PRO A 354 -6.70 8.44 15.45
C PRO A 354 -8.19 8.38 15.09
N VAL A 355 -8.91 7.38 15.61
CA VAL A 355 -10.33 7.17 15.28
C VAL A 355 -11.19 8.36 15.71
N ASP A 356 -10.90 8.94 16.89
CA ASP A 356 -11.63 10.10 17.42
C ASP A 356 -11.41 11.35 16.55
N THR A 357 -10.18 11.59 16.08
CA THR A 357 -9.84 12.66 15.13
C THR A 357 -10.60 12.49 13.81
N ALA A 358 -10.61 11.29 13.25
CA ALA A 358 -11.33 11.03 12.00
C ALA A 358 -12.84 11.25 12.14
N LYS A 359 -13.41 10.87 13.29
CA LYS A 359 -14.82 11.09 13.61
C LYS A 359 -15.14 12.59 13.74
N ALA A 360 -14.34 13.34 14.49
CA ALA A 360 -14.50 14.78 14.66
C ALA A 360 -14.41 15.54 13.33
N LEU A 361 -13.44 15.17 12.46
CA LEU A 361 -13.32 15.74 11.12
C LEU A 361 -14.50 15.36 10.21
N ALA A 362 -15.06 14.17 10.33
CA ALA A 362 -16.24 13.75 9.58
C ALA A 362 -17.49 14.54 10.00
N GLU A 363 -17.70 14.75 11.29
CA GLU A 363 -18.79 15.56 11.84
C GLU A 363 -18.66 17.02 11.38
N ALA A 364 -17.46 17.61 11.48
CA ALA A 364 -17.18 18.95 10.99
C ALA A 364 -17.41 19.07 9.47
N TYR A 365 -16.97 18.07 8.69
CA TYR A 365 -17.20 18.05 7.24
C TYR A 365 -18.69 18.07 6.91
N VAL A 366 -19.49 17.22 7.54
CA VAL A 366 -20.95 17.17 7.32
C VAL A 366 -21.59 18.50 7.69
N PHE A 367 -21.22 19.07 8.83
CA PHE A 367 -21.75 20.36 9.28
C PHE A 367 -21.42 21.50 8.30
N LEU A 368 -20.14 21.68 7.96
CA LEU A 368 -19.69 22.74 7.06
C LEU A 368 -20.27 22.60 5.65
N ARG A 369 -20.43 21.38 5.14
CA ARG A 369 -21.06 21.14 3.83
C ARG A 369 -22.55 21.48 3.84
N ARG A 370 -23.26 21.18 4.92
CA ARG A 370 -24.67 21.61 5.07
C ARG A 370 -24.80 23.13 5.12
N VAL A 371 -23.91 23.82 5.83
CA VAL A 371 -23.84 25.27 5.82
C VAL A 371 -23.58 25.82 4.41
N GLU A 372 -22.63 25.21 3.67
CA GLU A 372 -22.35 25.59 2.27
C GLU A 372 -23.62 25.47 1.39
N HIS A 373 -24.42 24.41 1.57
CA HIS A 373 -25.68 24.22 0.84
C HIS A 373 -26.69 25.32 1.20
N ARG A 374 -26.84 25.68 2.49
CA ARG A 374 -27.77 26.75 2.92
C ARG A 374 -27.40 28.07 2.29
N ILE A 375 -26.13 28.43 2.26
CA ILE A 375 -25.62 29.64 1.60
C ILE A 375 -26.01 29.63 0.11
N GLN A 376 -25.80 28.53 -0.58
CA GLN A 376 -26.06 28.37 -2.01
C GLN A 376 -27.57 28.38 -2.34
N TYR A 377 -28.42 27.83 -1.47
CA TYR A 377 -29.87 27.83 -1.66
C TYR A 377 -30.52 29.22 -1.60
N LEU A 378 -29.89 30.23 -0.98
CA LEU A 378 -30.48 31.55 -0.91
C LEU A 378 -30.83 32.13 -2.28
N ASP A 379 -29.87 32.09 -3.23
CA ASP A 379 -30.00 32.71 -4.55
C ASP A 379 -29.49 31.87 -5.72
N ASP A 380 -29.13 30.57 -5.53
CA ASP A 380 -28.48 29.70 -6.53
C ASP A 380 -27.13 30.27 -7.00
N GLN A 381 -26.34 30.77 -6.06
CA GLN A 381 -25.03 31.36 -6.33
C GLN A 381 -23.90 30.40 -5.87
N GLN A 382 -22.82 30.40 -6.66
CA GLN A 382 -21.59 29.67 -6.28
C GLN A 382 -20.78 30.51 -5.29
N THR A 383 -21.27 30.59 -4.04
CA THR A 383 -20.60 31.28 -2.96
C THR A 383 -20.46 30.38 -1.73
N HIS A 384 -19.45 30.64 -0.93
CA HIS A 384 -19.11 29.93 0.31
C HIS A 384 -19.03 30.90 1.50
N VAL A 385 -19.35 32.19 1.26
CA VAL A 385 -19.25 33.24 2.26
C VAL A 385 -20.61 33.38 2.95
N LEU A 386 -20.61 33.40 4.29
CA LEU A 386 -21.81 33.66 5.07
C LEU A 386 -22.41 35.04 4.70
N PRO A 387 -23.73 35.15 4.61
CA PRO A 387 -24.37 36.40 4.31
C PRO A 387 -24.16 37.41 5.47
N THR A 388 -24.09 38.68 5.11
CA THR A 388 -23.96 39.79 6.07
C THR A 388 -25.30 40.32 6.57
N GLN A 389 -26.40 39.88 5.96
CA GLN A 389 -27.75 40.33 6.33
C GLN A 389 -28.33 39.41 7.42
N ASP A 390 -28.79 39.98 8.51
CA ASP A 390 -29.28 39.26 9.68
C ASP A 390 -30.43 38.28 9.36
N HIS A 391 -31.33 38.64 8.45
CA HIS A 391 -32.44 37.76 8.07
C HIS A 391 -32.00 36.53 7.30
N ASP A 392 -30.98 36.64 6.44
CA ASP A 392 -30.41 35.52 5.69
C ASP A 392 -29.64 34.59 6.64
N LEU A 393 -28.89 35.15 7.59
CA LEU A 393 -28.16 34.38 8.61
C LEU A 393 -29.13 33.63 9.54
N THR A 394 -30.22 34.34 9.97
CA THR A 394 -31.28 33.72 10.78
C THR A 394 -31.97 32.56 10.02
N TRP A 395 -32.22 32.73 8.72
CA TRP A 395 -32.78 31.67 7.90
C TRP A 395 -31.81 30.45 7.82
N ILE A 396 -30.51 30.68 7.64
CA ILE A 396 -29.52 29.62 7.66
C ILE A 396 -29.56 28.91 9.01
N ALA A 397 -29.50 29.63 10.13
CA ALA A 397 -29.55 29.06 11.48
C ALA A 397 -30.81 28.18 11.68
N ASN A 398 -31.99 28.71 11.35
CA ASN A 398 -33.27 28.00 11.48
C ASN A 398 -33.29 26.71 10.62
N THR A 399 -32.81 26.76 9.38
CA THR A 399 -32.74 25.58 8.49
C THR A 399 -31.66 24.57 8.89
N MET A 400 -30.71 24.98 9.74
CA MET A 400 -29.73 24.10 10.38
C MET A 400 -30.26 23.52 11.70
N GLY A 401 -31.41 23.97 12.22
CA GLY A 401 -32.07 23.51 13.44
C GLY A 401 -31.72 24.31 14.69
N TYR A 402 -31.13 25.50 14.56
CA TYR A 402 -30.82 26.40 15.67
C TYR A 402 -31.94 27.39 15.89
N ALA A 403 -32.18 27.75 17.15
CA ALA A 403 -33.20 28.73 17.53
C ALA A 403 -32.78 30.19 17.20
N ASP A 404 -31.46 30.46 17.27
CA ASP A 404 -30.89 31.76 16.93
C ASP A 404 -29.53 31.65 16.20
N SER A 405 -29.09 32.79 15.68
CA SER A 405 -27.84 32.88 14.91
C SER A 405 -26.58 32.78 15.78
N CYS A 406 -26.67 33.12 17.08
CA CYS A 406 -25.50 33.11 17.97
C CYS A 406 -25.05 31.69 18.28
N ASP A 407 -26.01 30.80 18.61
CA ASP A 407 -25.73 29.40 18.86
C ASP A 407 -25.18 28.71 17.58
N PHE A 408 -25.77 29.02 16.42
CA PHE A 408 -25.26 28.53 15.14
C PHE A 408 -23.81 28.97 14.87
N LEU A 409 -23.48 30.25 15.08
CA LEU A 409 -22.12 30.75 14.85
C LEU A 409 -21.12 30.20 15.86
N SER A 410 -21.53 29.97 17.11
CA SER A 410 -20.70 29.32 18.13
C SER A 410 -20.31 27.90 17.72
N ASP A 411 -21.27 27.09 17.26
CA ASP A 411 -21.01 25.74 16.79
C ASP A 411 -20.19 25.71 15.49
N LEU A 412 -20.42 26.66 14.59
CA LEU A 412 -19.60 26.82 13.39
C LEU A 412 -18.13 27.07 13.73
N ASP A 413 -17.87 27.97 14.69
CA ASP A 413 -16.51 28.28 15.13
C ASP A 413 -15.87 27.09 15.84
N ALA A 414 -16.63 26.34 16.66
CA ALA A 414 -16.15 25.12 17.31
C ALA A 414 -15.70 24.08 16.28
N HIS A 415 -16.51 23.81 15.25
CA HIS A 415 -16.13 22.88 14.17
C HIS A 415 -14.91 23.36 13.39
N ARG A 416 -14.83 24.66 13.09
CA ARG A 416 -13.68 25.26 12.39
C ARG A 416 -12.39 25.16 13.19
N GLU A 417 -12.43 25.35 14.52
CA GLU A 417 -11.25 25.26 15.35
C GLU A 417 -10.73 23.81 15.44
N ILE A 418 -11.62 22.81 15.53
CA ILE A 418 -11.25 21.40 15.45
C ILE A 418 -10.49 21.11 14.15
N VAL A 419 -11.04 21.54 13.01
CA VAL A 419 -10.42 21.32 11.70
C VAL A 419 -9.06 22.00 11.60
N ALA A 420 -8.98 23.25 12.03
CA ALA A 420 -7.74 24.03 11.98
C ALA A 420 -6.66 23.44 12.87
N HIS A 421 -7.03 22.98 14.08
CA HIS A 421 -6.09 22.33 14.99
C HIS A 421 -5.49 21.04 14.40
N GLU A 422 -6.34 20.14 13.90
CA GLU A 422 -5.90 18.88 13.31
C GLU A 422 -5.08 19.09 12.02
N PHE A 423 -5.46 20.09 11.23
CA PHE A 423 -4.72 20.47 10.04
C PHE A 423 -3.34 21.05 10.37
N ASP A 424 -3.24 21.92 11.39
CA ASP A 424 -1.97 22.49 11.84
C ASP A 424 -1.05 21.40 12.41
N ILE A 425 -1.58 20.40 13.15
CA ILE A 425 -0.83 19.22 13.61
C ILE A 425 -0.27 18.44 12.43
N LEU A 426 -1.09 18.15 11.42
CA LEU A 426 -0.68 17.37 10.24
C LEU A 426 0.44 18.06 9.46
N LEU A 427 0.40 19.38 9.36
CA LEU A 427 1.41 20.19 8.69
C LEU A 427 2.63 20.52 9.57
N GLY A 428 2.69 20.00 10.80
CA GLY A 428 3.83 20.19 11.72
C GLY A 428 3.85 21.57 12.40
N GLY A 429 2.67 22.19 12.56
CA GLY A 429 2.47 23.45 13.27
C GLY A 429 2.03 23.21 14.70
N ASP A 430 2.89 22.86 15.60
CA ASP A 430 2.91 23.31 17.00
C ASP A 430 4.18 22.80 17.71
N ARG A 431 5.28 23.42 17.37
CA ARG A 431 6.30 23.69 18.39
C ARG A 431 6.41 25.20 18.45
N GLU A 432 5.63 25.82 19.33
CA GLU A 432 5.94 27.15 19.78
C GLU A 432 7.37 27.17 20.29
N CYS A 433 8.28 27.61 19.44
CA CYS A 433 9.57 28.08 19.86
C CYS A 433 9.34 29.48 20.45
N LYS A 434 8.99 29.55 21.74
CA LYS A 434 9.04 30.80 22.52
C LYS A 434 10.49 31.27 22.49
N GLY A 435 10.84 32.10 21.52
CA GLY A 435 12.16 32.72 21.46
C GLY A 435 12.73 33.12 20.10
N CYS A 436 12.02 32.92 19.00
CA CYS A 436 12.54 33.34 17.67
C CYS A 436 11.72 34.45 17.01
N GLN A 437 11.62 35.61 17.64
CA GLN A 437 11.47 36.87 16.92
C GLN A 437 12.88 37.38 16.60
N SER A 438 13.42 37.00 15.46
CA SER A 438 14.46 37.76 14.75
C SER A 438 14.34 37.42 13.27
N GLN A 439 13.77 38.35 12.51
CA GLN A 439 14.04 38.51 11.10
C GLN A 439 15.54 38.77 10.92
N GLY A 440 16.34 37.71 10.88
CA GLY A 440 17.70 37.71 10.44
C GLY A 440 17.81 36.69 9.33
N THR A 441 18.34 37.07 8.20
CA THR A 441 18.86 36.17 7.17
C THR A 441 19.64 35.08 7.86
N ARG A 442 19.04 33.88 8.05
CA ARG A 442 19.75 32.70 8.52
C ARG A 442 20.80 32.38 7.47
N GLU A 443 22.06 32.68 7.75
CA GLU A 443 23.19 32.12 7.00
C GLU A 443 22.96 30.61 6.89
N ARG A 444 22.86 30.12 5.68
CA ARG A 444 22.75 28.65 5.42
C ARG A 444 24.07 28.06 5.89
N PRO A 445 24.07 27.03 6.77
CA PRO A 445 25.34 26.46 7.22
C PRO A 445 26.06 25.84 6.00
N GLU A 446 27.24 26.29 5.74
CA GLU A 446 28.13 25.71 4.71
C GLU A 446 28.56 24.31 5.19
N LEU A 447 28.68 23.36 4.26
CA LEU A 447 29.10 21.98 4.55
C LEU A 447 30.42 21.95 5.35
N GLU A 448 31.32 22.87 5.04
CA GLU A 448 32.61 23.00 5.70
C GLU A 448 32.50 23.22 7.22
N LYS A 449 31.61 24.12 7.64
CA LYS A 449 31.32 24.37 9.07
C LYS A 449 30.71 23.16 9.76
N ILE A 450 29.97 22.32 9.03
CA ILE A 450 29.35 21.10 9.59
C ILE A 450 30.39 19.99 9.70
N LEU A 451 31.33 19.89 8.77
CA LEU A 451 32.40 18.89 8.83
C LEU A 451 33.29 19.06 10.05
N ASP A 452 33.45 20.30 10.55
CA ASP A 452 34.19 20.58 11.80
C ASP A 452 33.52 19.99 13.06
N LEU A 453 32.26 19.59 12.97
CA LEU A 453 31.54 18.91 14.06
C LEU A 453 31.87 17.42 14.14
N PHE A 454 32.52 16.86 13.12
CA PHE A 454 32.89 15.45 13.05
C PHE A 454 34.41 15.30 13.19
N THR A 455 34.84 14.14 13.68
CA THR A 455 36.25 13.76 13.84
C THR A 455 36.50 12.43 13.13
N GLY A 456 37.74 11.96 13.09
CA GLY A 456 38.11 10.63 12.66
C GLY A 456 37.66 10.24 11.24
N GLU A 457 37.22 9.00 11.11
CA GLU A 457 36.80 8.39 9.84
C GLU A 457 35.50 9.02 9.29
N ALA A 458 34.56 9.40 10.18
CA ALA A 458 33.33 10.06 9.78
C ALA A 458 33.62 11.41 9.09
N ARG A 459 34.55 12.22 9.62
CA ARG A 459 34.96 13.46 8.98
C ARG A 459 35.57 13.19 7.59
N GLN A 460 36.47 12.22 7.50
CA GLN A 460 37.15 11.88 6.23
C GLN A 460 36.11 11.45 5.20
N ARG A 461 35.19 10.61 5.57
CA ARG A 461 34.14 10.09 4.66
C ARG A 461 33.19 11.20 4.19
N LEU A 462 32.75 12.08 5.07
CA LEU A 462 31.85 13.18 4.74
C LEU A 462 32.57 14.29 3.94
N ALA A 463 33.89 14.48 4.11
CA ALA A 463 34.67 15.45 3.35
C ALA A 463 34.63 15.18 1.83
N HIS A 464 34.53 13.91 1.40
CA HIS A 464 34.37 13.56 -0.01
C HIS A 464 33.07 14.13 -0.63
N TRP A 465 32.10 14.54 0.19
CA TRP A 465 30.87 15.15 -0.29
C TRP A 465 31.05 16.61 -0.74
N GLN A 466 32.13 17.29 -0.32
CA GLN A 466 32.45 18.67 -0.78
C GLN A 466 32.63 18.70 -2.29
N ASP A 467 33.36 17.72 -2.84
CA ASP A 467 33.68 17.64 -4.25
C ASP A 467 32.73 16.72 -5.05
N SER A 468 31.72 16.12 -4.37
CA SER A 468 30.78 15.19 -5.00
C SER A 468 29.83 15.94 -5.93
N PRO A 469 29.81 15.64 -7.25
CA PRO A 469 28.85 16.22 -8.18
C PRO A 469 27.40 15.96 -7.78
N LYS A 470 27.13 14.86 -7.06
CA LYS A 470 25.79 14.49 -6.57
C LYS A 470 25.31 15.47 -5.50
N VAL A 471 26.20 15.90 -4.60
CA VAL A 471 25.87 16.88 -3.54
C VAL A 471 25.77 18.29 -4.11
N GLN A 472 26.67 18.64 -5.04
CA GLN A 472 26.66 19.95 -5.69
C GLN A 472 25.42 20.16 -6.56
N SER A 473 24.89 19.10 -7.18
CA SER A 473 23.67 19.15 -8.02
C SER A 473 22.35 19.13 -7.23
N LEU A 474 22.40 19.01 -5.90
CA LEU A 474 21.21 19.08 -5.05
C LEU A 474 20.58 20.47 -5.13
N ARG A 475 19.26 20.50 -5.22
CA ARG A 475 18.48 21.75 -5.06
C ARG A 475 18.75 22.35 -3.68
N ASP A 476 18.66 23.64 -3.57
CA ASP A 476 18.92 24.39 -2.34
C ASP A 476 18.17 23.85 -1.11
N ASP A 477 16.91 23.45 -1.31
CA ASP A 477 16.08 22.88 -0.22
C ASP A 477 16.59 21.50 0.23
N ALA A 478 16.94 20.63 -0.70
CA ALA A 478 17.49 19.31 -0.40
C ALA A 478 18.88 19.41 0.27
N ARG A 479 19.70 20.35 -0.18
CA ARG A 479 20.98 20.67 0.46
C ARG A 479 20.77 21.17 1.89
N GLY A 480 19.81 22.08 2.12
CA GLY A 480 19.46 22.55 3.45
C GLY A 480 18.97 21.45 4.39
N ARG A 481 18.21 20.47 3.87
CA ARG A 481 17.78 19.28 4.63
C ARG A 481 18.97 18.40 4.99
N LEU A 482 19.85 18.12 4.05
CA LEU A 482 21.06 17.34 4.28
C LEU A 482 21.93 17.98 5.39
N MET A 483 22.12 19.29 5.34
CA MET A 483 22.90 20.01 6.36
C MET A 483 22.28 19.87 7.74
N ARG A 484 20.96 20.00 7.87
CA ARG A 484 20.24 19.83 9.15
C ARG A 484 20.29 18.38 9.67
N LEU A 485 20.26 17.39 8.77
CA LEU A 485 20.45 15.99 9.15
C LEU A 485 21.84 15.74 9.70
N LEU A 486 22.88 16.25 9.05
CA LEU A 486 24.27 16.12 9.50
C LEU A 486 24.50 16.83 10.83
N GLN A 487 23.96 18.03 11.03
CA GLN A 487 24.04 18.74 12.32
C GLN A 487 23.42 17.90 13.47
N ARG A 488 22.23 17.32 13.23
CA ARG A 488 21.57 16.45 14.20
C ARG A 488 22.37 15.18 14.47
N THR A 489 22.94 14.57 13.43
CA THR A 489 23.82 13.40 13.55
C THR A 489 25.07 13.72 14.38
N ALA A 490 25.72 14.84 14.12
CA ALA A 490 26.88 15.29 14.89
C ALA A 490 26.55 15.52 16.37
N GLN A 491 25.38 16.11 16.65
CA GLN A 491 24.90 16.27 18.02
C GLN A 491 24.72 14.92 18.73
N TRP A 492 24.06 13.94 18.07
CA TRP A 492 23.83 12.60 18.63
C TRP A 492 25.13 11.81 18.81
N LEU A 493 26.10 11.98 17.91
CA LEU A 493 27.44 11.42 18.04
C LEU A 493 28.15 11.98 19.30
N LYS A 494 28.08 13.29 19.50
CA LYS A 494 28.64 13.96 20.71
C LYS A 494 27.95 13.53 22.00
N GLU A 495 26.63 13.25 21.94
CA GLU A 495 25.83 12.75 23.06
C GLU A 495 26.04 11.24 23.32
N GLY A 496 26.84 10.54 22.51
CA GLY A 496 27.07 9.10 22.61
C GLY A 496 25.85 8.23 22.27
N ARG A 497 24.83 8.79 21.58
CA ARG A 497 23.62 8.08 21.15
C ARG A 497 23.86 7.25 19.89
N VAL A 498 24.87 7.61 19.11
CA VAL A 498 25.22 7.03 17.81
C VAL A 498 26.73 6.83 17.76
N GLU A 499 27.17 5.73 17.17
CA GLU A 499 28.59 5.43 16.98
C GLU A 499 29.13 6.06 15.68
N GLU A 500 30.43 6.31 15.63
CA GLU A 500 31.10 6.88 14.45
C GLU A 500 30.91 6.01 13.19
N VAL A 501 30.99 4.69 13.33
CA VAL A 501 30.78 3.73 12.22
C VAL A 501 29.39 3.86 11.60
N ALA A 502 28.37 4.22 12.39
CA ALA A 502 27.02 4.46 11.89
C ALA A 502 26.99 5.66 10.93
N VAL A 503 27.75 6.72 11.23
CA VAL A 503 27.83 7.91 10.39
C VAL A 503 28.50 7.59 9.07
N VAL A 504 29.59 6.83 9.06
CA VAL A 504 30.28 6.38 7.86
C VAL A 504 29.34 5.57 6.97
N ARG A 505 28.67 4.54 7.54
CA ARG A 505 27.73 3.70 6.80
C ARG A 505 26.49 4.46 6.35
N MET A 506 26.01 5.41 7.11
CA MET A 506 24.93 6.31 6.68
C MET A 506 25.36 7.13 5.47
N ALA A 507 26.58 7.63 5.45
CA ALA A 507 27.12 8.36 4.29
C ALA A 507 27.20 7.47 3.04
N ASP A 508 27.67 6.22 3.18
CA ASP A 508 27.73 5.24 2.09
C ASP A 508 26.35 4.89 1.54
N TRP A 509 25.37 4.65 2.44
CA TRP A 509 24.00 4.36 2.06
C TRP A 509 23.31 5.57 1.40
N MET A 510 23.54 6.78 1.92
CA MET A 510 22.84 7.99 1.48
C MET A 510 23.35 8.49 0.13
N GLU A 511 24.63 8.31 -0.18
CA GLU A 511 25.26 8.86 -1.39
C GLU A 511 24.61 8.39 -2.71
N PRO A 512 24.30 7.10 -2.94
CA PRO A 512 23.57 6.68 -4.14
C PRO A 512 22.12 7.17 -4.16
N LEU A 513 21.55 7.50 -3.00
CA LEU A 513 20.15 7.89 -2.83
C LEU A 513 19.93 9.40 -2.79
N MET A 514 20.98 10.23 -2.90
CA MET A 514 20.87 11.69 -2.79
C MET A 514 19.90 12.34 -3.78
N ARG A 515 19.71 11.74 -4.95
CA ARG A 515 18.70 12.19 -5.93
C ARG A 515 17.26 11.92 -5.47
N ARG A 516 17.07 11.08 -4.47
CA ARG A 516 15.74 10.78 -3.88
C ARG A 516 15.51 11.65 -2.64
N GLU A 517 15.22 12.92 -2.87
CA GLU A 517 15.04 13.94 -1.83
C GLU A 517 13.99 13.58 -0.77
N SER A 518 13.07 12.66 -1.11
CA SER A 518 12.05 12.14 -0.20
C SER A 518 12.59 11.47 1.07
N TYR A 519 13.73 10.77 0.97
CA TYR A 519 14.34 10.14 2.14
C TYR A 519 14.98 11.16 3.09
N LEU A 520 15.57 12.24 2.54
CA LEU A 520 16.10 13.34 3.34
C LEU A 520 14.97 14.05 4.12
N ALA A 521 13.84 14.28 3.46
CA ALA A 521 12.66 14.87 4.07
C ALA A 521 12.10 13.99 5.20
N MET A 522 11.91 12.69 4.94
CA MET A 522 11.39 11.73 5.93
C MET A 522 12.25 11.67 7.19
N MET A 523 13.58 11.53 7.03
CA MET A 523 14.49 11.47 8.18
C MET A 523 14.53 12.79 8.96
N LEU A 524 14.41 13.92 8.27
CA LEU A 524 14.39 15.22 8.94
C LEU A 524 13.11 15.42 9.76
N GLU A 525 11.97 15.07 9.20
CA GLU A 525 10.65 15.22 9.83
C GLU A 525 10.40 14.21 10.96
N ARG A 526 11.05 13.04 10.88
CA ARG A 526 10.91 11.97 11.89
C ARG A 526 12.24 11.63 12.57
N PRO A 527 12.63 12.38 13.60
CA PRO A 527 13.89 12.15 14.32
C PRO A 527 14.05 10.72 14.83
N ALA A 528 12.97 10.08 15.29
CA ALA A 528 13.00 8.69 15.77
C ALA A 528 13.38 7.69 14.66
N VAL A 529 12.93 7.91 13.43
CA VAL A 529 13.31 7.08 12.26
C VAL A 529 14.78 7.25 11.94
N HIS A 530 15.28 8.49 11.94
CA HIS A 530 16.68 8.79 11.69
C HIS A 530 17.59 8.16 12.76
N GLU A 531 17.24 8.26 14.03
CA GLU A 531 17.99 7.66 15.12
C GLU A 531 18.02 6.12 15.03
N ARG A 532 16.87 5.51 14.76
CA ARG A 532 16.75 4.06 14.61
C ARG A 532 17.56 3.57 13.39
N LEU A 533 17.54 4.31 12.28
CA LEU A 533 18.38 4.03 11.12
C LEU A 533 19.86 4.03 11.49
N LEU A 534 20.34 5.07 12.19
CA LEU A 534 21.73 5.15 12.59
C LEU A 534 22.14 4.02 13.54
N ARG A 535 21.28 3.63 14.50
CA ARG A 535 21.54 2.46 15.37
C ARG A 535 21.64 1.18 14.54
N LEU A 536 20.75 1.01 13.57
CA LEU A 536 20.75 -0.17 12.71
C LEU A 536 22.01 -0.26 11.84
N LEU A 537 22.43 0.87 11.28
CA LEU A 537 23.66 0.97 10.50
C LEU A 537 24.93 0.82 11.38
N GLY A 538 24.89 1.28 12.62
CA GLY A 538 25.98 1.11 13.60
C GLY A 538 26.18 -0.35 14.00
N ALA A 539 25.10 -1.08 14.19
CA ALA A 539 25.13 -2.44 14.71
C ALA A 539 25.83 -3.46 13.78
N ALA A 540 25.65 -3.35 12.44
CA ALA A 540 26.21 -4.30 11.49
C ALA A 540 26.33 -3.76 10.05
N LYS A 541 27.10 -4.44 9.18
CA LYS A 541 27.27 -4.05 7.75
C LYS A 541 26.08 -4.50 6.88
N TRP A 542 25.54 -5.67 7.15
CA TRP A 542 24.47 -6.27 6.33
C TRP A 542 23.20 -5.37 6.22
N PRO A 543 22.72 -4.73 7.31
CA PRO A 543 21.61 -3.78 7.22
C PRO A 543 21.84 -2.63 6.21
N ALA A 544 23.05 -2.08 6.17
CA ALA A 544 23.38 -1.01 5.23
C ALA A 544 23.28 -1.50 3.77
N ARG A 545 23.87 -2.68 3.48
CA ARG A 545 23.81 -3.30 2.17
C ARG A 545 22.37 -3.64 1.77
N TYR A 546 21.60 -4.20 2.71
CA TYR A 546 20.21 -4.55 2.47
C TYR A 546 19.35 -3.32 2.14
N LEU A 547 19.53 -2.22 2.84
CA LEU A 547 18.87 -0.93 2.56
C LEU A 547 19.26 -0.33 1.21
N VAL A 548 20.49 -0.54 0.73
CA VAL A 548 20.89 -0.11 -0.61
C VAL A 548 20.18 -0.93 -1.69
N GLN A 549 20.05 -2.24 -1.47
CA GLN A 549 19.37 -3.15 -2.39
C GLN A 549 17.85 -2.96 -2.39
N HIS A 550 17.26 -2.69 -1.22
CA HIS A 550 15.82 -2.57 -0.99
C HIS A 550 15.48 -1.23 -0.33
N PRO A 551 15.66 -0.09 -1.00
CA PRO A 551 15.53 1.23 -0.35
C PRO A 551 14.13 1.53 0.19
N GLY A 552 13.10 0.88 -0.36
CA GLY A 552 11.70 1.07 0.08
C GLY A 552 11.41 0.54 1.50
N VAL A 553 12.23 -0.38 2.03
CA VAL A 553 11.97 -0.97 3.37
C VAL A 553 12.25 -0.01 4.53
N ILE A 554 12.93 1.12 4.28
CA ILE A 554 13.16 2.14 5.30
C ILE A 554 11.85 2.67 5.90
N ASP A 555 10.76 2.62 5.13
CA ASP A 555 9.43 3.03 5.56
C ASP A 555 8.92 2.23 6.75
N GLU A 556 9.40 0.99 6.92
CA GLU A 556 9.03 0.13 8.04
C GLU A 556 9.55 0.64 9.39
N LEU A 557 10.63 1.44 9.38
CA LEU A 557 11.14 2.09 10.58
C LEU A 557 10.19 3.18 11.14
N ALA A 558 9.23 3.63 10.33
CA ALA A 558 8.26 4.65 10.74
C ALA A 558 7.14 4.11 11.64
N GLY A 559 6.88 2.79 11.61
CA GLY A 559 5.83 2.12 12.38
C GLY A 559 6.34 1.64 13.75
N GLY A 560 6.23 2.46 14.80
CA GLY A 560 6.76 2.11 16.13
C GLY A 560 6.12 0.87 16.79
N ASP A 561 4.84 0.62 16.57
CA ASP A 561 4.12 -0.51 17.19
C ASP A 561 4.30 -1.82 16.41
N VAL A 562 4.46 -1.76 15.11
CA VAL A 562 4.71 -2.93 14.24
C VAL A 562 6.04 -3.61 14.58
N LEU A 563 7.03 -2.84 15.04
CA LEU A 563 8.32 -3.38 15.44
C LEU A 563 8.31 -4.08 16.81
N LYS A 564 7.24 -3.96 17.59
CA LYS A 564 7.09 -4.64 18.90
C LYS A 564 6.47 -6.03 18.76
N GLN A 565 5.79 -6.31 17.65
CA GLN A 565 5.09 -7.59 17.44
C GLN A 565 5.98 -8.57 16.66
N ARG A 566 6.01 -9.83 17.08
CA ARG A 566 6.69 -10.90 16.36
C ARG A 566 5.94 -11.23 15.07
N PHE A 567 6.63 -11.86 14.14
CA PHE A 567 6.04 -12.33 12.89
C PHE A 567 4.94 -13.36 13.15
N VAL A 568 3.78 -13.18 12.50
CA VAL A 568 2.65 -14.11 12.51
C VAL A 568 2.31 -14.49 11.06
N ALA A 569 2.56 -15.76 10.69
CA ALA A 569 2.38 -16.23 9.32
C ALA A 569 0.94 -16.06 8.80
N ALA A 570 -0.07 -16.30 9.65
CA ALA A 570 -1.47 -16.18 9.27
C ALA A 570 -1.86 -14.73 8.90
N ASP A 571 -1.37 -13.75 9.66
CA ASP A 571 -1.64 -12.33 9.40
C ASP A 571 -0.95 -11.89 8.11
N PHE A 572 0.28 -12.32 7.88
CA PHE A 572 1.05 -12.06 6.67
C PHE A 572 0.37 -12.63 5.41
N GLU A 573 -0.09 -13.90 5.48
CA GLU A 573 -0.82 -14.54 4.38
C GLU A 573 -2.16 -13.83 4.11
N ALA A 574 -2.90 -13.46 5.17
CA ALA A 574 -4.17 -12.72 5.04
C ALA A 574 -3.97 -11.33 4.40
N GLU A 575 -2.90 -10.62 4.79
CA GLU A 575 -2.54 -9.33 4.20
C GLU A 575 -2.21 -9.46 2.70
N LEU A 576 -1.40 -10.46 2.32
CA LEU A 576 -1.09 -10.74 0.92
C LEU A 576 -2.34 -11.04 0.10
N GLN A 577 -3.27 -11.86 0.61
CA GLN A 577 -4.54 -12.17 -0.06
C GLN A 577 -5.40 -10.91 -0.22
N ALA A 578 -5.50 -10.08 0.81
CA ALA A 578 -6.26 -8.83 0.75
C ALA A 578 -5.69 -7.86 -0.30
N ARG A 579 -4.36 -7.75 -0.37
CA ARG A 579 -3.66 -6.92 -1.36
C ARG A 579 -3.82 -7.45 -2.78
N ARG A 580 -3.73 -8.78 -2.98
CA ARG A 580 -4.00 -9.40 -4.28
C ARG A 580 -5.43 -9.15 -4.73
N ALA A 581 -6.42 -9.36 -3.85
CA ALA A 581 -7.81 -9.08 -4.15
C ALA A 581 -8.06 -7.60 -4.51
N ALA A 582 -7.28 -6.67 -3.93
CA ALA A 582 -7.32 -5.27 -4.31
C ALA A 582 -6.79 -5.05 -5.74
N LEU A 583 -5.65 -5.68 -6.12
CA LEU A 583 -5.12 -5.65 -7.48
C LEU A 583 -6.10 -6.24 -8.49
N GLN A 584 -6.74 -7.37 -8.18
CA GLN A 584 -7.78 -7.95 -9.03
C GLN A 584 -8.95 -7.00 -9.28
N ARG A 585 -9.43 -6.31 -8.24
CA ARG A 585 -10.51 -5.31 -8.39
C ARG A 585 -10.12 -4.12 -9.26
N THR A 586 -8.83 -3.83 -9.37
CA THR A 586 -8.30 -2.72 -10.19
C THR A 586 -7.87 -3.17 -11.60
N GLY A 587 -7.85 -4.49 -11.87
CA GLY A 587 -7.35 -5.05 -13.12
C GLY A 587 -5.81 -4.98 -13.25
N GLU A 588 -5.09 -4.83 -12.12
CA GLU A 588 -3.62 -4.73 -12.06
C GLU A 588 -2.98 -6.04 -11.56
N ASP A 589 -3.68 -7.17 -11.63
CA ASP A 589 -3.20 -8.47 -11.16
C ASP A 589 -2.39 -9.24 -12.21
N ASP A 590 -1.62 -8.53 -13.04
CA ASP A 590 -0.65 -9.16 -13.94
C ASP A 590 0.52 -9.80 -13.17
N GLU A 591 1.29 -10.65 -13.86
CA GLU A 591 2.37 -11.43 -13.26
C GLU A 591 3.45 -10.54 -12.61
N GLU A 592 3.79 -9.41 -13.23
CA GLU A 592 4.81 -8.50 -12.69
C GLU A 592 4.35 -7.84 -11.40
N ASN A 593 3.12 -7.35 -11.34
CA ASN A 593 2.57 -6.71 -10.13
C ASN A 593 2.43 -7.71 -8.98
N ILE A 594 2.07 -8.96 -9.27
CA ILE A 594 2.01 -10.04 -8.27
C ILE A 594 3.41 -10.37 -7.72
N LEU A 595 4.41 -10.49 -8.58
CA LEU A 595 5.80 -10.73 -8.17
C LEU A 595 6.33 -9.57 -7.31
N ASN A 596 6.05 -8.34 -7.71
CA ASN A 596 6.44 -7.15 -6.95
C ASN A 596 5.73 -7.05 -5.59
N LEU A 597 4.46 -7.47 -5.51
CA LEU A 597 3.71 -7.54 -4.25
C LEU A 597 4.36 -8.51 -3.26
N LEU A 598 4.67 -9.74 -3.71
CA LEU A 598 5.33 -10.76 -2.90
C LEU A 598 6.69 -10.27 -2.36
N ARG A 599 7.51 -9.67 -3.22
CA ARG A 599 8.85 -9.18 -2.85
C ARG A 599 8.79 -8.05 -1.85
N ARG A 600 7.94 -7.07 -2.08
CA ARG A 600 7.75 -5.96 -1.13
C ARG A 600 7.35 -6.44 0.25
N ALA A 601 6.38 -7.34 0.33
CA ALA A 601 5.92 -7.88 1.60
C ALA A 601 7.02 -8.71 2.29
N HIS A 602 7.72 -9.55 1.54
CA HIS A 602 8.85 -10.34 2.03
C HIS A 602 9.97 -9.44 2.58
N HIS A 603 10.45 -8.48 1.77
CA HIS A 603 11.55 -7.62 2.19
C HIS A 603 11.17 -6.69 3.35
N ALA A 604 9.91 -6.23 3.41
CA ALA A 604 9.42 -5.47 4.54
C ALA A 604 9.51 -6.27 5.85
N GLU A 605 9.09 -7.55 5.85
CA GLU A 605 9.11 -8.37 7.06
C GLU A 605 10.52 -8.85 7.44
N VAL A 606 11.37 -9.17 6.45
CA VAL A 606 12.81 -9.42 6.72
C VAL A 606 13.41 -8.21 7.44
N PHE A 607 13.11 -7.00 6.98
CA PHE A 607 13.65 -5.79 7.57
C PHE A 607 13.08 -5.48 8.96
N ARG A 608 11.79 -5.75 9.19
CA ARG A 608 11.17 -5.65 10.53
C ARG A 608 11.82 -6.63 11.51
N THR A 609 12.05 -7.87 11.08
CA THR A 609 12.75 -8.88 11.91
C THR A 609 14.17 -8.45 12.21
N LEU A 610 14.89 -7.91 11.22
CA LEU A 610 16.24 -7.35 11.39
C LEU A 610 16.26 -6.18 12.38
N ALA A 611 15.32 -5.26 12.30
CA ALA A 611 15.24 -4.13 13.21
C ALA A 611 14.99 -4.59 14.66
N ARG A 612 14.12 -5.58 14.87
CA ARG A 612 13.86 -6.22 16.19
C ARG A 612 15.09 -6.94 16.74
N ASP A 613 15.81 -7.64 15.87
CA ASP A 613 17.06 -8.36 16.20
C ASP A 613 18.16 -7.40 16.65
N VAL A 614 18.43 -6.37 15.86
CA VAL A 614 19.45 -5.35 16.16
C VAL A 614 19.12 -4.54 17.45
N GLU A 615 17.84 -4.30 17.70
CA GLU A 615 17.37 -3.66 18.95
C GLU A 615 17.44 -4.61 20.17
N GLY A 616 17.84 -5.89 19.98
CA GLY A 616 17.95 -6.88 21.05
C GLY A 616 16.61 -7.42 21.55
N ASN A 617 15.53 -7.23 20.78
CA ASN A 617 14.18 -7.69 21.12
C ASN A 617 13.95 -9.17 20.78
N LEU A 618 14.88 -9.82 20.08
CA LEU A 618 14.80 -11.23 19.65
C LEU A 618 16.07 -11.97 20.04
N THR A 619 15.92 -13.23 20.44
CA THR A 619 17.05 -14.17 20.53
C THR A 619 17.38 -14.73 19.14
N VAL A 620 18.58 -15.31 18.97
CA VAL A 620 19.00 -15.92 17.69
C VAL A 620 18.06 -17.05 17.25
N GLU A 621 17.48 -17.79 18.20
CA GLU A 621 16.48 -18.82 17.93
C GLU A 621 15.16 -18.20 17.43
N GLN A 622 14.70 -17.12 18.07
CA GLN A 622 13.49 -16.41 17.66
C GLN A 622 13.63 -15.77 16.28
N VAL A 623 14.80 -15.21 15.96
CA VAL A 623 15.10 -14.72 14.60
C VAL A 623 14.99 -15.85 13.58
N ALA A 624 15.58 -17.00 13.88
CA ALA A 624 15.55 -18.16 12.98
C ALA A 624 14.13 -18.74 12.82
N ASP A 625 13.34 -18.77 13.89
CA ASP A 625 11.93 -19.18 13.86
C ASP A 625 11.09 -18.23 12.99
N ASP A 626 11.23 -16.90 13.19
CA ASP A 626 10.48 -15.89 12.44
C ASP A 626 10.86 -15.94 10.94
N LEU A 627 12.14 -16.02 10.60
CA LEU A 627 12.61 -16.16 9.20
C LEU A 627 12.14 -17.47 8.56
N SER A 628 12.13 -18.58 9.30
CA SER A 628 11.67 -19.88 8.78
C SER A 628 10.15 -19.90 8.58
N ALA A 629 9.38 -19.31 9.51
CA ALA A 629 7.94 -19.20 9.39
C ALA A 629 7.54 -18.28 8.21
N MET A 630 8.30 -17.21 7.98
CA MET A 630 8.12 -16.33 6.83
C MET A 630 8.44 -17.05 5.52
N ALA A 631 9.55 -17.78 5.45
CA ALA A 631 9.89 -18.57 4.26
C ALA A 631 8.78 -19.59 3.94
N ASP A 632 8.25 -20.28 4.94
CA ASP A 632 7.12 -21.20 4.79
C ASP A 632 5.88 -20.51 4.22
N ALA A 633 5.51 -19.33 4.75
CA ALA A 633 4.36 -18.55 4.29
C ALA A 633 4.57 -18.08 2.84
N VAL A 634 5.75 -17.54 2.52
CA VAL A 634 6.10 -17.11 1.16
C VAL A 634 6.08 -18.29 0.19
N LEU A 635 6.60 -19.48 0.57
CA LEU A 635 6.54 -20.69 -0.25
C LEU A 635 5.08 -21.07 -0.56
N ARG A 636 4.21 -21.13 0.46
CA ARG A 636 2.79 -21.50 0.28
C ARG A 636 2.04 -20.51 -0.63
N VAL A 637 2.16 -19.22 -0.36
CA VAL A 637 1.45 -18.19 -1.12
C VAL A 637 1.96 -18.15 -2.57
N THR A 638 3.29 -18.13 -2.75
CA THR A 638 3.90 -18.08 -4.08
C THR A 638 3.54 -19.31 -4.92
N ALA A 639 3.57 -20.51 -4.35
CA ALA A 639 3.19 -21.72 -5.06
C ALA A 639 1.71 -21.70 -5.47
N ALA A 640 0.80 -21.30 -4.57
CA ALA A 640 -0.63 -21.21 -4.86
C ALA A 640 -0.92 -20.18 -5.97
N TRP A 641 -0.28 -19.03 -5.91
CA TRP A 641 -0.44 -18.00 -6.94
C TRP A 641 0.20 -18.39 -8.27
N CYS A 642 1.42 -18.93 -8.25
CA CYS A 642 2.10 -19.39 -9.44
C CYS A 642 1.29 -20.48 -10.19
N TRP A 643 0.67 -21.41 -9.45
CA TRP A 643 -0.22 -22.41 -10.03
C TRP A 643 -1.41 -21.76 -10.75
N SER A 644 -2.02 -20.71 -10.16
CA SER A 644 -3.15 -20.01 -10.79
C SER A 644 -2.79 -19.33 -12.13
N TYR A 645 -1.51 -18.99 -12.34
CA TYR A 645 -0.96 -18.41 -13.59
C TYR A 645 -0.40 -19.44 -14.58
N LEU A 646 -0.52 -20.73 -14.28
CA LEU A 646 -0.09 -21.80 -15.20
C LEU A 646 -1.18 -22.05 -16.23
N LYS A 647 -0.87 -21.82 -17.51
CA LYS A 647 -1.86 -21.91 -18.62
C LYS A 647 -2.37 -23.31 -18.88
N ASN A 648 -1.53 -24.33 -18.71
CA ASN A 648 -1.82 -25.74 -19.01
C ASN A 648 -2.13 -26.60 -17.78
N ARG A 649 -2.54 -25.96 -16.66
CA ARG A 649 -2.96 -26.70 -15.47
C ARG A 649 -4.18 -27.59 -15.79
N HIS A 650 -4.19 -28.81 -15.27
CA HIS A 650 -5.26 -29.77 -15.50
C HIS A 650 -6.23 -29.88 -14.33
N ARG A 651 -6.01 -29.13 -13.24
CA ARG A 651 -6.92 -29.05 -12.07
C ARG A 651 -6.83 -27.68 -11.40
N GLU A 652 -7.79 -27.36 -10.55
CA GLU A 652 -7.82 -26.10 -9.83
C GLU A 652 -6.79 -26.04 -8.70
N VAL A 653 -6.69 -27.11 -7.90
CA VAL A 653 -5.75 -27.24 -6.78
C VAL A 653 -4.73 -28.32 -7.11
N PRO A 654 -3.41 -28.02 -7.04
CA PRO A 654 -2.37 -29.01 -7.33
C PRO A 654 -2.28 -30.08 -6.24
N GLN A 655 -2.11 -31.33 -6.63
CA GLN A 655 -1.69 -32.41 -5.72
C GLN A 655 -0.17 -32.45 -5.64
N PHE A 656 0.38 -31.51 -4.91
CA PHE A 656 1.79 -31.15 -4.92
C PHE A 656 2.25 -30.79 -3.52
N ALA A 657 3.48 -31.14 -3.18
CA ALA A 657 4.06 -30.84 -1.89
C ALA A 657 5.49 -30.31 -2.01
N ILE A 658 5.87 -29.49 -1.03
CA ILE A 658 7.23 -28.99 -0.81
C ILE A 658 7.74 -29.57 0.51
N ILE A 659 8.90 -30.22 0.46
CA ILE A 659 9.63 -30.75 1.60
C ILE A 659 10.88 -29.90 1.77
N SER A 660 11.09 -29.35 2.95
CA SER A 660 12.29 -28.57 3.30
C SER A 660 13.32 -29.41 4.03
N TYR A 661 14.56 -29.07 3.78
CA TYR A 661 15.75 -29.70 4.39
C TYR A 661 16.66 -28.65 5.02
N GLY A 662 17.83 -29.02 5.42
CA GLY A 662 18.90 -28.12 5.86
C GLY A 662 18.44 -27.14 6.95
N LYS A 663 18.73 -25.85 6.76
CA LYS A 663 18.39 -24.80 7.74
C LYS A 663 16.89 -24.55 7.81
N LEU A 664 16.19 -24.50 6.66
CA LEU A 664 14.75 -24.31 6.63
C LEU A 664 14.03 -25.50 7.30
N GLY A 665 14.45 -26.73 6.98
CA GLY A 665 13.90 -27.93 7.60
C GLY A 665 14.06 -27.95 9.12
N GLY A 666 15.22 -27.57 9.63
CA GLY A 666 15.51 -27.48 11.05
C GLY A 666 15.06 -26.21 11.75
N LYS A 667 14.36 -25.30 11.07
CA LYS A 667 13.97 -23.96 11.57
C LYS A 667 15.16 -23.14 12.10
N GLU A 668 16.27 -23.18 11.37
CA GLU A 668 17.52 -22.48 11.70
C GLU A 668 17.93 -21.50 10.59
N LEU A 669 16.95 -20.92 9.89
CA LEU A 669 17.19 -20.00 8.79
C LEU A 669 17.84 -18.70 9.31
N GLY A 670 18.78 -18.16 8.56
CA GLY A 670 19.40 -16.85 8.83
C GLY A 670 19.16 -15.90 7.66
N TYR A 671 19.52 -14.64 7.86
CA TYR A 671 19.42 -13.64 6.78
C TYR A 671 20.21 -14.08 5.55
N GLY A 672 19.58 -13.91 4.37
CA GLY A 672 20.19 -14.26 3.09
C GLY A 672 20.55 -15.76 2.96
N SER A 673 19.85 -16.65 3.67
CA SER A 673 19.99 -18.10 3.48
C SER A 673 19.22 -18.56 2.26
N ASP A 674 19.79 -19.50 1.55
CA ASP A 674 19.17 -20.34 0.54
C ASP A 674 18.15 -21.30 1.16
N LEU A 675 17.21 -21.78 0.35
CA LEU A 675 16.20 -22.75 0.74
C LEU A 675 16.53 -24.11 0.13
N ASP A 676 16.89 -25.09 0.97
CA ASP A 676 17.05 -26.49 0.59
C ASP A 676 15.66 -27.13 0.51
N ILE A 677 15.12 -27.35 -0.69
CA ILE A 677 13.76 -27.87 -0.87
C ILE A 677 13.66 -28.93 -1.96
N VAL A 678 12.73 -29.85 -1.77
CA VAL A 678 12.40 -30.92 -2.71
C VAL A 678 10.93 -30.86 -3.07
N PHE A 679 10.62 -31.08 -4.34
CA PHE A 679 9.29 -31.01 -4.90
C PHE A 679 8.78 -32.42 -5.22
N VAL A 680 7.58 -32.73 -4.74
CA VAL A 680 6.91 -34.00 -5.00
C VAL A 680 5.45 -33.80 -5.36
N PHE A 681 4.87 -34.72 -6.12
CA PHE A 681 3.47 -34.69 -6.46
C PHE A 681 2.83 -36.08 -6.34
N GLU A 682 1.51 -36.10 -6.17
CA GLU A 682 0.71 -37.34 -6.12
C GLU A 682 -0.55 -37.14 -6.97
N ASP A 683 -0.42 -37.45 -8.26
CA ASP A 683 -1.47 -37.16 -9.24
C ASP A 683 -1.48 -38.25 -10.32
N ALA A 684 -2.66 -38.82 -10.58
CA ALA A 684 -2.87 -39.93 -11.53
C ALA A 684 -3.10 -39.43 -13.00
N ASP A 685 -3.15 -38.12 -13.24
CA ASP A 685 -3.27 -37.63 -14.62
C ASP A 685 -2.03 -37.95 -15.44
N GLU A 686 -2.21 -38.45 -16.66
CA GLU A 686 -1.10 -38.84 -17.55
C GLU A 686 -0.15 -37.66 -17.85
N ARG A 687 -0.62 -36.43 -17.83
CA ARG A 687 0.17 -35.20 -18.05
C ARG A 687 0.81 -34.67 -16.77
N ALA A 688 0.55 -35.27 -15.60
CA ALA A 688 0.99 -34.74 -14.31
C ALA A 688 2.49 -34.46 -14.28
N GLN A 689 3.34 -35.38 -14.75
CA GLN A 689 4.80 -35.21 -14.78
C GLN A 689 5.22 -33.97 -15.58
N GLU A 690 4.62 -33.74 -16.74
CA GLU A 690 4.93 -32.58 -17.60
C GLU A 690 4.45 -31.27 -16.96
N VAL A 691 3.19 -31.25 -16.47
CA VAL A 691 2.56 -30.06 -15.89
C VAL A 691 3.27 -29.64 -14.61
N TYR A 692 3.58 -30.59 -13.68
CA TYR A 692 4.31 -30.27 -12.46
C TYR A 692 5.77 -29.89 -12.73
N ALA A 693 6.43 -30.46 -13.73
CA ALA A 693 7.75 -30.02 -14.14
C ALA A 693 7.75 -28.58 -14.71
N ALA A 694 6.75 -28.21 -15.48
CA ALA A 694 6.56 -26.84 -15.95
C ALA A 694 6.24 -25.88 -14.79
N PHE A 695 5.40 -26.32 -13.86
CA PHE A 695 5.06 -25.56 -12.65
C PHE A 695 6.29 -25.28 -11.79
N VAL A 696 7.09 -26.28 -11.47
CA VAL A 696 8.28 -26.12 -10.62
C VAL A 696 9.32 -25.22 -11.29
N ARG A 697 9.54 -25.33 -12.60
CA ARG A 697 10.43 -24.40 -13.32
C ARG A 697 9.92 -22.95 -13.22
N LYS A 698 8.60 -22.73 -13.41
CA LYS A 698 8.00 -21.41 -13.23
C LYS A 698 8.11 -20.92 -11.79
N LEU A 699 7.86 -21.79 -10.83
CA LEU A 699 7.93 -21.48 -9.40
C LEU A 699 9.35 -21.07 -8.98
N ILE A 700 10.38 -21.83 -9.37
CA ILE A 700 11.78 -21.45 -9.12
C ILE A 700 12.11 -20.11 -9.75
N ASN A 701 11.67 -19.88 -11.00
CA ASN A 701 11.85 -18.59 -11.66
C ASN A 701 11.17 -17.46 -10.87
N TRP A 702 9.97 -17.68 -10.33
CA TRP A 702 9.28 -16.69 -9.50
C TRP A 702 10.05 -16.35 -8.21
N PHE A 703 10.80 -17.30 -7.63
CA PHE A 703 11.65 -17.04 -6.47
C PHE A 703 12.93 -16.28 -6.82
N THR A 704 13.56 -16.62 -7.94
CA THR A 704 14.94 -16.20 -8.25
C THR A 704 15.05 -15.04 -9.22
N VAL A 705 14.02 -14.78 -10.07
CA VAL A 705 14.06 -13.66 -11.01
C VAL A 705 14.07 -12.33 -10.28
N LYS A 706 15.00 -11.44 -10.67
CA LYS A 706 15.09 -10.10 -10.12
C LYS A 706 14.10 -9.17 -10.82
N THR A 707 13.26 -8.52 -10.04
CA THR A 707 12.42 -7.41 -10.49
C THR A 707 12.96 -6.09 -9.92
N ALA A 708 12.24 -4.99 -10.15
CA ALA A 708 12.58 -3.71 -9.53
C ALA A 708 12.55 -3.74 -7.98
N GLU A 709 11.87 -4.74 -7.39
CA GLU A 709 11.78 -4.95 -5.92
C GLU A 709 12.76 -6.02 -5.41
N GLY A 710 13.65 -6.54 -6.24
CA GLY A 710 14.59 -7.60 -5.90
C GLY A 710 14.11 -9.00 -6.26
N ASP A 711 14.63 -10.01 -5.56
CA ASP A 711 14.26 -11.43 -5.62
C ASP A 711 13.63 -11.87 -4.29
N LEU A 712 13.25 -13.14 -4.16
CA LEU A 712 12.72 -13.70 -2.90
C LEU A 712 13.79 -14.54 -2.20
N PHE A 713 14.15 -15.70 -2.78
CA PHE A 713 15.09 -16.64 -2.22
C PHE A 713 15.91 -17.32 -3.31
N GLU A 714 17.14 -17.67 -3.00
CA GLU A 714 17.89 -18.69 -3.74
C GLU A 714 17.36 -20.07 -3.38
N ILE A 715 17.15 -20.93 -4.38
CA ILE A 715 16.57 -22.26 -4.23
C ILE A 715 17.63 -23.33 -4.52
N ASP A 716 17.92 -24.17 -3.52
CA ASP A 716 18.74 -25.35 -3.69
C ASP A 716 17.87 -26.62 -3.71
N THR A 717 18.00 -27.39 -4.79
CA THR A 717 17.27 -28.62 -5.00
C THR A 717 18.22 -29.85 -5.02
N ALA A 718 19.45 -29.72 -4.53
CA ALA A 718 20.47 -30.77 -4.58
C ALA A 718 20.09 -32.06 -3.82
N LEU A 719 19.23 -31.93 -2.80
CA LEU A 719 18.72 -33.04 -1.98
C LEU A 719 17.55 -33.82 -2.60
N ARG A 720 17.17 -33.50 -3.86
CA ARG A 720 16.18 -34.32 -4.58
C ARG A 720 16.74 -35.69 -4.96
N PRO A 721 15.89 -36.71 -5.15
CA PRO A 721 16.35 -38.03 -5.57
C PRO A 721 17.31 -37.97 -6.78
N ASN A 722 18.47 -38.59 -6.65
CA ASN A 722 19.58 -38.58 -7.62
C ASN A 722 20.27 -37.19 -7.79
N GLY A 723 20.08 -36.25 -6.89
CA GLY A 723 20.73 -34.95 -6.90
C GLY A 723 20.52 -34.16 -8.20
N SER A 724 21.56 -33.52 -8.71
CA SER A 724 21.49 -32.72 -9.94
C SER A 724 21.18 -33.54 -11.21
N SER A 725 21.38 -34.85 -11.21
CA SER A 725 21.04 -35.76 -12.31
C SER A 725 19.58 -36.24 -12.30
N GLY A 726 18.85 -36.01 -11.18
CA GLY A 726 17.48 -36.45 -11.02
C GLY A 726 16.45 -35.45 -11.59
N LEU A 727 15.21 -35.90 -11.69
CA LEU A 727 14.08 -35.05 -12.08
C LEU A 727 13.91 -33.93 -11.08
N LEU A 728 13.54 -32.72 -11.55
CA LEU A 728 13.31 -31.55 -10.72
C LEU A 728 12.10 -31.72 -9.78
N VAL A 729 11.09 -32.47 -10.20
CA VAL A 729 9.93 -32.90 -9.42
C VAL A 729 9.67 -34.39 -9.71
N THR A 730 9.33 -35.16 -8.69
CA THR A 730 9.08 -36.59 -8.80
C THR A 730 7.77 -36.99 -8.13
N THR A 731 7.25 -38.16 -8.47
CA THR A 731 6.08 -38.69 -7.76
C THR A 731 6.43 -38.95 -6.30
N PHE A 732 5.43 -38.87 -5.43
CA PHE A 732 5.62 -39.13 -4.00
C PHE A 732 6.09 -40.57 -3.76
N ASP A 733 5.60 -41.56 -4.55
CA ASP A 733 6.03 -42.95 -4.47
C ASP A 733 7.51 -43.14 -4.82
N ALA A 734 7.96 -42.51 -5.92
CA ALA A 734 9.38 -42.59 -6.29
C ALA A 734 10.29 -41.92 -5.24
N TYR A 735 9.86 -40.82 -4.65
CA TYR A 735 10.55 -40.19 -3.51
C TYR A 735 10.61 -41.13 -2.31
N ALA A 736 9.49 -41.79 -1.94
CA ALA A 736 9.40 -42.67 -0.80
C ALA A 736 10.28 -43.90 -1.00
N ASP A 737 10.23 -44.51 -2.19
CA ASP A 737 11.07 -45.70 -2.52
C ASP A 737 12.56 -45.37 -2.49
N TYR A 738 12.95 -44.22 -3.04
CA TYR A 738 14.33 -43.74 -2.99
C TYR A 738 14.83 -43.58 -1.55
N GLN A 739 14.07 -42.88 -0.71
CA GLN A 739 14.43 -42.59 0.68
C GLN A 739 14.42 -43.86 1.56
N GLN A 740 13.49 -44.78 1.31
CA GLN A 740 13.40 -46.05 2.06
C GLN A 740 14.29 -47.15 1.51
N GLN A 741 15.20 -46.82 0.60
CA GLN A 741 16.17 -47.77 -0.02
C GLN A 741 15.49 -48.95 -0.75
N ARG A 742 14.38 -48.70 -1.43
CA ARG A 742 13.71 -49.68 -2.27
C ARG A 742 14.16 -49.50 -3.73
N GLY A 743 14.71 -50.51 -4.35
CA GLY A 743 15.16 -50.45 -5.73
C GLY A 743 16.70 -50.42 -5.90
N SER A 744 17.15 -50.15 -7.13
CA SER A 744 18.56 -50.22 -7.50
C SER A 744 19.36 -48.94 -7.29
N ASN A 745 18.66 -47.80 -7.19
CA ASN A 745 19.26 -46.48 -6.95
C ASN A 745 18.56 -45.85 -5.77
N THR A 746 19.29 -45.66 -4.67
CA THR A 746 18.72 -45.34 -3.36
C THR A 746 19.52 -44.26 -2.65
N ALA A 747 18.89 -43.63 -1.66
CA ALA A 747 19.49 -42.55 -0.87
C ALA A 747 20.76 -43.00 -0.12
N TRP A 748 21.74 -42.13 -0.08
CA TRP A 748 22.98 -42.27 0.64
C TRP A 748 22.84 -41.94 2.14
N THR A 749 23.76 -42.42 2.96
CA THR A 749 23.76 -42.12 4.41
C THR A 749 23.69 -40.59 4.71
N TRP A 750 24.41 -39.80 3.94
CA TRP A 750 24.38 -38.33 4.13
C TRP A 750 23.01 -37.68 3.79
N GLU A 751 22.23 -38.29 2.89
CA GLU A 751 20.86 -37.89 2.60
C GLU A 751 19.92 -38.25 3.76
N HIS A 752 20.17 -39.43 4.39
CA HIS A 752 19.46 -39.82 5.61
C HIS A 752 19.84 -38.93 6.81
N GLN A 753 21.07 -38.41 6.90
CA GLN A 753 21.41 -37.37 7.86
C GLN A 753 20.59 -36.11 7.61
N ALA A 754 20.45 -35.67 6.35
CA ALA A 754 19.61 -34.54 6.00
C ALA A 754 18.13 -34.79 6.34
N MET A 755 17.64 -36.03 6.19
CA MET A 755 16.27 -36.44 6.53
C MET A 755 15.94 -36.27 8.01
N THR A 756 16.91 -36.31 8.92
CA THR A 756 16.67 -36.03 10.36
C THR A 756 16.06 -34.65 10.61
N ARG A 757 16.37 -33.69 9.73
CA ARG A 757 15.90 -32.30 9.79
C ARG A 757 14.84 -31.97 8.73
N ALA A 758 14.40 -32.94 7.95
CA ALA A 758 13.41 -32.75 6.90
C ALA A 758 12.04 -32.41 7.50
N ARG A 759 11.30 -31.49 6.83
CA ARG A 759 10.01 -31.00 7.28
C ARG A 759 9.07 -30.76 6.11
N PHE A 760 7.79 -31.12 6.27
CA PHE A 760 6.75 -30.84 5.30
C PHE A 760 6.32 -29.37 5.41
N VAL A 761 6.43 -28.60 4.31
CA VAL A 761 6.12 -27.16 4.28
C VAL A 761 4.71 -26.90 3.74
N MET A 762 4.39 -27.49 2.58
CA MET A 762 3.07 -27.37 1.97
C MET A 762 2.66 -28.65 1.23
N GLY A 763 1.37 -28.80 1.04
CA GLY A 763 0.69 -29.94 0.44
C GLY A 763 -0.57 -30.29 1.22
N ASP A 764 -1.31 -31.29 0.78
CA ASP A 764 -2.51 -31.75 1.50
C ASP A 764 -2.17 -32.60 2.75
N ALA A 765 -3.20 -32.88 3.54
CA ALA A 765 -3.05 -33.63 4.79
C ALA A 765 -2.62 -35.09 4.55
N HIS A 766 -3.02 -35.71 3.43
CA HIS A 766 -2.63 -37.07 3.07
C HIS A 766 -1.16 -37.14 2.74
N MET A 767 -0.64 -36.26 1.89
CA MET A 767 0.79 -36.20 1.57
C MET A 767 1.64 -35.86 2.81
N ARG A 768 1.14 -35.04 3.72
CA ARG A 768 1.80 -34.77 5.01
C ARG A 768 1.95 -36.05 5.82
N GLN A 769 0.86 -36.79 6.00
CA GLN A 769 0.87 -38.02 6.77
C GLN A 769 1.83 -39.07 6.14
N ARG A 770 1.84 -39.20 4.82
CA ARG A 770 2.77 -40.05 4.10
C ARG A 770 4.22 -39.64 4.29
N PHE A 771 4.49 -38.32 4.21
CA PHE A 771 5.85 -37.81 4.47
C PHE A 771 6.31 -38.15 5.89
N ASP A 772 5.48 -37.94 6.90
CA ASP A 772 5.80 -38.21 8.30
C ASP A 772 6.10 -39.75 8.47
N GLN A 773 5.35 -40.61 7.79
CA GLN A 773 5.62 -42.06 7.79
C GLN A 773 6.94 -42.40 7.08
N VAL A 774 7.22 -41.81 5.92
CA VAL A 774 8.49 -42.03 5.20
C VAL A 774 9.68 -41.57 6.06
N ARG A 775 9.57 -40.34 6.60
CA ARG A 775 10.60 -39.78 7.47
C ARG A 775 10.86 -40.68 8.69
N LEU A 776 9.80 -41.06 9.39
CA LEU A 776 9.91 -41.94 10.55
C LEU A 776 10.54 -43.28 10.16
N ALA A 777 10.10 -43.91 9.06
CA ALA A 777 10.66 -45.17 8.59
C ALA A 777 12.16 -45.06 8.27
N VAL A 778 12.59 -43.93 7.68
CA VAL A 778 14.00 -43.67 7.36
C VAL A 778 14.82 -43.46 8.64
N ILE A 779 14.40 -42.61 9.58
CA ILE A 779 15.20 -42.31 10.77
C ILE A 779 15.19 -43.43 11.80
N SER A 780 14.20 -44.35 11.77
CA SER A 780 14.11 -45.51 12.64
C SER A 780 14.59 -46.83 12.00
N ALA A 781 15.11 -46.79 10.75
CA ALA A 781 15.63 -47.97 10.08
C ALA A 781 16.82 -48.60 10.86
N GLN A 782 16.86 -49.92 10.94
CA GLN A 782 17.98 -50.63 11.58
C GLN A 782 19.27 -50.38 10.79
N ARG A 783 20.33 -49.98 11.52
CA ARG A 783 21.66 -49.74 10.95
C ARG A 783 22.73 -50.41 11.80
N ASP A 784 23.84 -50.78 11.17
CA ASP A 784 25.03 -51.17 11.89
C ASP A 784 25.66 -49.94 12.57
N PRO A 785 25.79 -49.92 13.90
CA PRO A 785 26.30 -48.75 14.63
C PRO A 785 27.70 -48.33 14.21
N HIS A 786 28.57 -49.33 13.97
CA HIS A 786 29.98 -49.08 13.63
C HIS A 786 30.13 -48.56 12.19
N ALA A 787 29.40 -49.14 11.24
CA ALA A 787 29.38 -48.68 9.85
C ALA A 787 28.83 -47.24 9.73
N LEU A 788 27.69 -46.95 10.36
CA LEU A 788 27.11 -45.60 10.35
C LEU A 788 28.05 -44.55 10.97
N ALA A 789 28.63 -44.86 12.13
CA ALA A 789 29.56 -43.97 12.80
C ALA A 789 30.80 -43.68 11.93
N GLN A 790 31.36 -44.70 11.27
CA GLN A 790 32.50 -44.53 10.39
C GLN A 790 32.19 -43.70 9.15
N GLU A 791 31.00 -43.88 8.55
CA GLU A 791 30.54 -43.04 7.41
C GLU A 791 30.38 -41.57 7.80
N ILE A 792 29.77 -41.31 8.96
CA ILE A 792 29.58 -39.95 9.48
C ILE A 792 30.92 -39.27 9.77
N VAL A 793 31.86 -39.96 10.43
CA VAL A 793 33.21 -39.46 10.70
C VAL A 793 33.96 -39.18 9.40
N ASN A 794 33.88 -40.08 8.41
CA ASN A 794 34.50 -39.88 7.10
C ASN A 794 33.92 -38.68 6.38
N MET A 795 32.59 -38.47 6.42
CA MET A 795 31.95 -37.29 5.83
C MET A 795 32.39 -35.99 6.52
N ARG A 796 32.40 -36.00 7.85
CA ARG A 796 32.89 -34.85 8.64
C ARG A 796 34.32 -34.48 8.28
N ASN A 797 35.22 -35.45 8.11
CA ASN A 797 36.60 -35.22 7.72
C ASN A 797 36.73 -34.68 6.29
N ARG A 798 35.89 -35.11 5.34
CA ARG A 798 35.82 -34.53 3.99
C ARG A 798 35.35 -33.05 4.04
N VAL A 799 34.29 -32.75 4.80
CA VAL A 799 33.79 -31.38 4.95
C VAL A 799 34.87 -30.48 5.55
N ARG A 800 35.58 -30.94 6.58
CA ARG A 800 36.69 -30.20 7.19
C ARG A 800 37.84 -29.96 6.19
N GLY A 801 38.21 -30.94 5.41
CA GLY A 801 39.27 -30.82 4.40
C GLY A 801 38.95 -29.80 3.28
N ALA A 802 37.66 -29.57 3.01
CA ALA A 802 37.23 -28.57 2.03
C ALA A 802 37.24 -27.14 2.58
N HIS A 803 37.39 -26.94 3.91
CA HIS A 803 37.33 -25.62 4.57
C HIS A 803 38.61 -25.39 5.40
N PRO A 804 39.71 -24.95 4.78
CA PRO A 804 40.97 -24.74 5.51
C PRO A 804 40.83 -23.55 6.50
N ILE A 805 41.39 -23.73 7.69
CA ILE A 805 41.33 -22.76 8.78
C ILE A 805 42.72 -22.12 8.93
N LYS A 806 42.77 -20.83 9.17
CA LYS A 806 44.02 -20.12 9.43
C LYS A 806 44.64 -20.55 10.74
N PRO A 807 45.96 -20.73 10.83
CA PRO A 807 46.66 -21.09 12.07
C PRO A 807 46.33 -20.07 13.19
N GLY A 808 46.01 -20.58 14.38
CA GLY A 808 45.64 -19.77 15.54
C GLY A 808 44.18 -19.30 15.60
N PHE A 809 43.38 -19.64 14.57
CA PHE A 809 41.95 -19.30 14.52
C PHE A 809 41.07 -20.54 14.75
N PHE A 810 39.88 -20.28 15.26
CA PHE A 810 38.78 -21.25 15.43
C PHE A 810 37.63 -20.84 14.50
N ASP A 811 37.28 -21.69 13.53
CA ASP A 811 36.09 -21.52 12.72
C ASP A 811 34.89 -22.11 13.43
N VAL A 812 33.91 -21.27 13.81
CA VAL A 812 32.73 -21.68 14.60
C VAL A 812 31.84 -22.69 13.89
N LYS A 813 32.01 -22.90 12.60
CA LYS A 813 31.25 -23.88 11.81
C LYS A 813 32.03 -25.17 11.58
N HIS A 814 33.30 -25.10 11.16
CA HIS A 814 34.06 -26.24 10.57
C HIS A 814 35.22 -26.74 11.41
N SER A 815 35.67 -25.99 12.43
CA SER A 815 36.77 -26.46 13.32
C SER A 815 36.37 -27.71 14.09
N PRO A 816 37.36 -28.49 14.59
CA PRO A 816 37.07 -29.47 15.62
C PRO A 816 36.42 -28.85 16.87
N GLY A 817 35.30 -29.44 17.32
CA GLY A 817 34.50 -28.88 18.41
C GLY A 817 33.61 -27.70 17.99
N ALA A 818 33.33 -27.51 16.71
CA ALA A 818 32.43 -26.48 16.17
C ALA A 818 31.04 -27.05 15.85
N MET A 819 30.19 -26.23 15.22
CA MET A 819 28.76 -26.50 14.98
C MET A 819 28.53 -27.80 14.18
N VAL A 820 29.31 -28.07 13.13
CA VAL A 820 29.15 -29.27 12.29
C VAL A 820 29.36 -30.56 13.13
N ASP A 821 30.26 -30.53 14.10
CA ASP A 821 30.51 -31.69 14.98
C ASP A 821 29.26 -31.95 15.85
N ALA A 822 28.66 -30.91 16.43
CA ALA A 822 27.42 -31.02 17.19
C ALA A 822 26.26 -31.52 16.31
N GLU A 823 26.11 -30.98 15.12
CA GLU A 823 25.06 -31.37 14.18
C GLU A 823 25.17 -32.84 13.77
N PHE A 824 26.38 -33.30 13.45
CA PHE A 824 26.63 -34.70 13.04
C PHE A 824 26.45 -35.66 14.22
N ALA A 825 26.85 -35.29 15.43
CA ALA A 825 26.56 -36.05 16.62
C ALA A 825 25.07 -36.24 16.87
N VAL A 826 24.27 -35.15 16.76
CA VAL A 826 22.80 -35.21 16.86
C VAL A 826 22.19 -36.08 15.77
N GLN A 827 22.63 -35.95 14.53
CA GLN A 827 22.15 -36.79 13.40
C GLN A 827 22.44 -38.29 13.64
N TYR A 828 23.61 -38.62 14.16
CA TYR A 828 23.93 -39.99 14.53
C TYR A 828 22.98 -40.48 15.64
N LEU A 829 22.81 -39.70 16.73
CA LEU A 829 21.94 -40.08 17.85
C LEU A 829 20.50 -40.32 17.38
N VAL A 830 19.96 -39.45 16.52
CA VAL A 830 18.63 -39.63 15.92
C VAL A 830 18.60 -40.94 15.08
N LEU A 831 19.51 -41.14 14.13
CA LEU A 831 19.49 -42.27 13.22
C LEU A 831 19.70 -43.63 13.92
N MET A 832 20.38 -43.61 15.05
CA MET A 832 20.68 -44.84 15.80
C MET A 832 19.65 -45.20 16.85
N HIS A 833 19.07 -44.19 17.50
CA HIS A 833 18.34 -44.42 18.74
C HIS A 833 16.86 -44.14 18.65
N THR A 834 16.31 -43.57 17.54
CA THR A 834 14.89 -43.26 17.42
C THR A 834 13.97 -44.45 17.65
N THR A 835 14.37 -45.66 17.29
CA THR A 835 13.58 -46.88 17.49
C THR A 835 13.36 -47.19 18.97
N ALA A 836 14.41 -47.02 19.79
CA ALA A 836 14.35 -47.23 21.23
C ALA A 836 13.88 -45.98 22.00
N HIS A 837 14.10 -44.81 21.44
CA HIS A 837 13.83 -43.50 22.02
C HIS A 837 13.00 -42.65 21.06
N PRO A 838 11.67 -42.86 20.95
CA PRO A 838 10.79 -42.14 20.00
C PRO A 838 10.78 -40.62 20.16
N GLU A 839 11.14 -40.09 21.32
CA GLU A 839 11.28 -38.67 21.64
C GLU A 839 12.36 -37.97 20.78
N LEU A 840 13.29 -38.72 20.16
CA LEU A 840 14.29 -38.20 19.23
C LEU A 840 13.74 -38.06 17.80
N ALA A 841 12.56 -38.62 17.51
CA ALA A 841 11.96 -38.53 16.19
C ALA A 841 11.50 -37.12 15.83
N ASP A 842 11.16 -36.29 16.82
CA ASP A 842 10.67 -34.93 16.61
C ASP A 842 11.78 -34.04 16.02
N ASN A 843 11.38 -33.20 15.04
CA ASN A 843 12.28 -32.20 14.50
C ASN A 843 12.18 -30.90 15.34
N VAL A 844 12.82 -30.89 16.49
CA VAL A 844 12.78 -29.76 17.47
C VAL A 844 14.09 -28.96 17.54
N GLY A 845 15.02 -29.20 16.59
CA GLY A 845 16.33 -28.54 16.55
C GLY A 845 17.40 -29.19 17.41
N ASN A 846 18.65 -28.88 17.10
CA ASN A 846 19.81 -29.57 17.73
C ASN A 846 19.89 -29.36 19.25
N ILE A 847 19.56 -28.16 19.74
CA ILE A 847 19.62 -27.82 21.18
C ILE A 847 18.70 -28.75 21.99
N ALA A 848 17.44 -28.86 21.58
CA ALA A 848 16.45 -29.69 22.25
C ALA A 848 16.77 -31.18 22.12
N LEU A 849 17.27 -31.65 20.96
CA LEU A 849 17.65 -33.04 20.74
C LEU A 849 18.84 -33.46 21.60
N LEU A 850 19.84 -32.61 21.82
CA LEU A 850 20.93 -32.86 22.75
C LEU A 850 20.45 -33.03 24.18
N GLN A 851 19.52 -32.20 24.65
CA GLN A 851 18.91 -32.29 25.97
C GLN A 851 18.09 -33.57 26.14
N ARG A 852 17.30 -33.94 25.12
CA ARG A 852 16.54 -35.19 25.08
C ARG A 852 17.45 -36.44 25.10
N ALA A 853 18.54 -36.41 24.34
CA ALA A 853 19.49 -37.50 24.30
C ALA A 853 20.18 -37.74 25.66
N GLU A 854 20.51 -36.67 26.39
CA GLU A 854 21.03 -36.80 27.75
C GLU A 854 19.95 -37.32 28.73
N ALA A 855 18.72 -36.77 28.66
CA ALA A 855 17.61 -37.25 29.47
C ALA A 855 17.26 -38.71 29.22
N ALA A 856 17.45 -39.19 28.00
CA ALA A 856 17.31 -40.62 27.63
C ALA A 856 18.50 -41.50 28.06
N GLY A 857 19.55 -40.93 28.68
CA GLY A 857 20.75 -41.67 29.10
C GLY A 857 21.69 -42.07 27.97
N LEU A 858 21.53 -41.51 26.77
CA LEU A 858 22.38 -41.78 25.60
C LEU A 858 23.69 -40.98 25.62
N LEU A 859 23.74 -39.96 26.45
CA LEU A 859 24.91 -39.11 26.70
C LEU A 859 25.25 -39.13 28.18
N PRO A 860 26.55 -39.03 28.58
CA PRO A 860 26.93 -38.84 29.95
C PRO A 860 26.26 -37.59 30.58
N PRO A 861 25.96 -37.63 31.91
CA PRO A 861 25.35 -36.49 32.61
C PRO A 861 26.12 -35.16 32.38
N GLY A 862 25.43 -34.11 32.00
CA GLY A 862 26.01 -32.79 31.77
C GLY A 862 26.57 -32.55 30.36
N VAL A 863 26.85 -33.58 29.55
CA VAL A 863 27.46 -33.46 28.23
C VAL A 863 26.46 -32.84 27.23
N GLY A 864 25.23 -33.31 27.21
CA GLY A 864 24.18 -32.78 26.30
C GLY A 864 23.79 -31.35 26.64
N MET A 865 23.67 -31.05 27.95
CA MET A 865 23.39 -29.71 28.42
C MET A 865 24.51 -28.72 28.07
N ALA A 866 25.80 -29.10 28.33
CA ALA A 866 26.94 -28.25 27.98
C ALA A 866 27.08 -28.06 26.46
N ALA A 867 26.91 -29.11 25.65
CA ALA A 867 26.96 -29.01 24.20
C ALA A 867 25.80 -28.18 23.61
N SER A 868 24.60 -28.25 24.21
CA SER A 868 23.47 -27.44 23.81
C SER A 868 23.69 -25.94 24.05
N ALA A 869 24.29 -25.60 25.20
CA ALA A 869 24.68 -24.22 25.56
C ALA A 869 25.79 -23.72 24.61
N ALA A 870 26.81 -24.56 24.36
CA ALA A 870 27.89 -24.25 23.44
C ALA A 870 27.38 -24.05 22.00
N TYR A 871 26.47 -24.89 21.50
CA TYR A 871 25.86 -24.73 20.18
C TYR A 871 25.08 -23.41 20.03
N ARG A 872 24.35 -23.01 21.05
CA ARG A 872 23.65 -21.70 21.08
C ARG A 872 24.66 -20.55 20.96
N GLU A 873 25.75 -20.58 21.70
CA GLU A 873 26.77 -19.51 21.64
C GLU A 873 27.49 -19.50 20.30
N LEU A 874 27.86 -20.65 19.75
CA LEU A 874 28.44 -20.78 18.41
C LEU A 874 27.50 -20.19 17.32
N ARG A 875 26.20 -20.47 17.42
CA ARG A 875 25.18 -19.86 16.54
C ARG A 875 25.13 -18.35 16.68
N ARG A 876 25.20 -17.82 17.93
CA ARG A 876 25.18 -16.38 18.19
C ARG A 876 26.39 -15.69 17.55
N VAL A 877 27.57 -16.26 17.66
CA VAL A 877 28.79 -15.73 17.03
C VAL A 877 28.71 -15.81 15.51
N GLN A 878 28.24 -16.94 14.97
CA GLN A 878 28.01 -17.08 13.53
C GLN A 878 27.02 -16.04 13.00
N HIS A 879 25.93 -15.82 13.72
CA HIS A 879 24.91 -14.84 13.35
C HIS A 879 25.50 -13.42 13.32
N LYS A 880 26.27 -13.02 14.36
CA LYS A 880 26.95 -11.72 14.41
C LYS A 880 27.97 -11.55 13.27
N ALA A 881 28.80 -12.58 13.01
CA ALA A 881 29.74 -12.55 11.90
C ALA A 881 29.03 -12.38 10.55
N ARG A 882 27.89 -13.04 10.34
CA ARG A 882 27.07 -12.93 9.14
C ARG A 882 26.49 -11.52 8.97
N LEU A 883 25.95 -10.93 10.02
CA LEU A 883 25.44 -9.55 10.01
C LEU A 883 26.57 -8.53 9.71
N ASN A 884 27.80 -8.79 10.12
CA ASN A 884 28.97 -7.96 9.84
C ASN A 884 29.69 -8.32 8.52
N GLU A 885 29.21 -9.37 7.80
CA GLU A 885 29.88 -9.89 6.58
C GLU A 885 31.36 -10.25 6.82
N GLU A 886 31.60 -10.81 8.00
CA GLU A 886 32.92 -11.26 8.45
C GLU A 886 33.05 -12.77 8.32
N PRO A 887 34.29 -13.30 8.17
CA PRO A 887 34.53 -14.72 8.25
C PRO A 887 34.06 -15.28 9.60
N THR A 888 33.60 -16.54 9.59
CA THR A 888 33.21 -17.26 10.81
C THR A 888 34.40 -17.72 11.65
N GLN A 889 35.59 -17.16 11.40
CA GLN A 889 36.85 -17.51 12.10
C GLN A 889 37.14 -16.46 13.17
N VAL A 890 37.23 -16.93 14.43
CA VAL A 890 37.55 -16.09 15.61
C VAL A 890 38.90 -16.54 16.19
N GLU A 891 39.50 -15.75 17.06
CA GLU A 891 40.72 -16.15 17.79
C GLU A 891 40.49 -17.43 18.55
N GLY A 892 41.44 -18.38 18.52
CA GLY A 892 41.28 -19.72 19.08
C GLY A 892 41.00 -19.78 20.57
N SER A 893 41.34 -18.70 21.31
CA SER A 893 41.08 -18.57 22.73
C SER A 893 39.67 -18.15 23.10
N PHE A 894 38.92 -17.53 22.16
CA PHE A 894 37.66 -16.82 22.42
C PHE A 894 36.50 -17.75 22.80
N LEU A 895 36.42 -18.97 22.23
CA LEU A 895 35.32 -19.93 22.44
C LEU A 895 35.86 -21.30 22.95
N LYS A 896 36.89 -21.27 23.78
CA LYS A 896 37.55 -22.51 24.23
C LYS A 896 36.62 -23.41 25.04
N THR A 897 35.78 -22.86 25.92
CA THR A 897 34.80 -23.61 26.71
C THR A 897 33.76 -24.28 25.83
N GLU A 898 33.25 -23.57 24.83
CA GLU A 898 32.27 -24.07 23.87
C GLU A 898 32.89 -25.17 22.99
N GLN A 899 34.11 -24.96 22.55
CA GLN A 899 34.88 -25.98 21.79
C GLN A 899 35.07 -27.25 22.60
N GLU A 900 35.50 -27.13 23.85
CA GLU A 900 35.72 -28.29 24.74
C GLU A 900 34.40 -29.05 25.02
N ALA A 901 33.26 -28.34 25.19
CA ALA A 901 31.95 -28.96 25.40
C ALA A 901 31.50 -29.78 24.14
N VAL A 902 31.68 -29.24 22.92
CA VAL A 902 31.34 -29.98 21.71
C VAL A 902 32.32 -31.13 21.44
N LEU A 903 33.60 -30.97 21.76
CA LEU A 903 34.58 -32.09 21.70
C LEU A 903 34.22 -33.21 22.66
N ALA A 904 33.77 -32.90 23.88
CA ALA A 904 33.29 -33.89 24.82
C ALA A 904 32.06 -34.65 24.31
N LEU A 905 31.10 -33.93 23.66
CA LEU A 905 29.99 -34.57 22.95
C LEU A 905 30.49 -35.52 21.86
N TRP A 906 31.41 -35.04 20.99
CA TRP A 906 31.95 -35.84 19.90
C TRP A 906 32.60 -37.11 20.38
N GLN A 907 33.44 -37.04 21.44
CA GLN A 907 34.09 -38.20 22.07
C GLN A 907 33.08 -39.16 22.71
N ALA A 908 32.03 -38.68 23.33
CA ALA A 908 30.96 -39.51 23.88
C ALA A 908 30.22 -40.32 22.81
N VAL A 909 29.97 -39.69 21.64
CA VAL A 909 29.25 -40.31 20.51
C VAL A 909 30.17 -41.18 19.63
N PHE A 910 31.42 -40.76 19.38
CA PHE A 910 32.39 -41.42 18.49
C PHE A 910 33.71 -41.74 19.22
N PRO A 911 33.73 -42.68 20.21
CA PRO A 911 34.89 -42.93 21.06
C PRO A 911 36.09 -43.51 20.29
N PHE A 912 35.92 -44.04 19.10
CA PHE A 912 36.97 -44.59 18.24
C PHE A 912 37.73 -43.53 17.39
N ASP A 913 37.28 -42.33 17.30
CA ASP A 913 37.89 -41.23 16.51
C ASP A 913 39.01 -40.49 17.29
N ASN A 914 39.60 -41.11 18.27
CA ASN A 914 40.66 -40.54 19.13
C ASN A 914 41.98 -40.17 18.40
N LYS A 915 42.13 -40.49 17.10
CA LYS A 915 43.35 -40.17 16.33
C LYS A 915 43.38 -38.80 15.69
N SER A 916 42.19 -38.11 15.55
CA SER A 916 42.10 -36.83 14.86
C SER A 916 42.44 -35.62 15.72
N HIS A 917 42.66 -35.76 17.04
CA HIS A 917 42.86 -34.65 17.98
C HIS A 917 44.30 -34.44 18.46
N LYS A 918 45.28 -35.24 18.02
CA LYS A 918 46.70 -35.12 18.41
C LYS A 918 47.55 -34.29 17.43
N GLY A 919 46.95 -33.50 16.59
CA GLY A 919 47.68 -32.73 15.57
C GLY A 919 47.06 -31.36 15.27
N ALA A 920 46.72 -30.58 16.31
CA ALA A 920 46.37 -29.17 16.13
C ALA A 920 47.18 -28.31 17.13
#